data_38d5dd418ed7dd3620b83868bca39c96
#
_entry.id   38d5dd418ed7dd3620b83868bca39c96
#
_cell.length_a   1.000
_cell.length_b   1.000
_cell.length_c   1.000
_cell.angle_alpha   90.00
_cell.angle_beta   90.00
_cell.angle_gamma   90.00
#
_symmetry.space_group_name_H-M   'P 1'
#
loop_
_entity.id
_entity.type
_entity.pdbx_description
1 polymer ?
#
loop_
_entity_poly.entity_id
_entity_poly.type
_entity_poly.pdbx_seq_one_letter_code
_entity_poly.pdbx_strand_id
1 'polypeptide(L)'
;MTTPRMSLLLICAVFALPAAAQPPKSARLIELPGSGTAALWSETIGGVEQAYYAVARGREPFGLAIPTTHVVRLRYAEFDPLHEAPEPGLMADPASELRIVQFFTQVLPEYTEAIEALGGRVLAILHDNAVIARVPATGAAVLRSEAWVRWIGPFHPAYKLEEALLAEFEQLVLNVPERVYSIQVFERGLAQQEVVAARVISLGGAVQCLTPPGRRMEARLSQAALLEIVGMDEVQFVDRWGPVETDMDQARVIGGAVPLLSGLGFTGQGVRGEVFDLGVRMSHMAFRDPNIVLHVTNTGSISHGTSTYGIVFGNGAAEPLGTGLLPNRQQGIFAAANQVTQFGGPKPRHDHTAELVDPNGPYRAVFQSSSVGSPWSLQYTTVSAEVDDYLFTYDLLSCQSQSNSGDQNSRPQAWAKNIVAVGGLDPHNTLDRSDDNWNYASYGPAADGRQKPDLLHFNEDVLCPSSSSDTSYQPNFNGTSAATPIVAGYFGLLFQMWHEGVYPGHGGAATVFDSRPRSTTAKALMLSTAYRYPLTQGGLTRARQGWGMPDLGRAYDERLNTYIVDETHLISAFVTNTYTFNVPDGTPQFRATLVYRDPPGTPNSSVHRVNNLSLRVVAPGGQAYWGNFGLTSSNWSSPGGAADFRDTVEHVFVATPAAGQWTVQVRGEEIVQDGHVQTPQLDASYALVVVGKGPEPVGCPGDINLDGQVDQADLGALLSVFGTIVGQLSYNGLADLNADGAIDQADLGIMLSAFGGGC
;
A
#
# COMPACT_ATOMS: atom_id res chain seq x y z
N MET A 1 36.99 -9.45 -12.25
CA MET A 1 37.45 -9.91 -10.92
C MET A 1 36.35 -9.58 -9.94
N THR A 2 35.70 -10.59 -9.42
CA THR A 2 34.50 -10.46 -8.56
C THR A 2 34.96 -10.14 -7.14
N THR A 3 34.65 -8.95 -6.66
CA THR A 3 34.76 -8.61 -5.24
C THR A 3 33.52 -9.15 -4.50
N PRO A 4 33.71 -9.84 -3.36
CA PRO A 4 32.56 -10.32 -2.60
C PRO A 4 31.89 -9.15 -1.87
N ARG A 5 30.59 -8.95 -2.12
CA ARG A 5 29.73 -8.12 -1.26
C ARG A 5 29.72 -8.72 0.14
N MET A 6 30.34 -8.03 1.08
CA MET A 6 30.24 -8.34 2.50
C MET A 6 28.86 -7.90 2.98
N SER A 7 27.93 -8.86 3.07
CA SER A 7 26.66 -8.64 3.76
C SER A 7 26.93 -8.42 5.23
N LEU A 8 26.78 -7.18 5.70
CA LEU A 8 26.81 -6.84 7.10
C LEU A 8 25.52 -7.41 7.74
N LEU A 9 25.61 -8.56 8.39
CA LEU A 9 24.55 -9.06 9.25
C LEU A 9 24.47 -8.14 10.46
N LEU A 10 23.51 -7.22 10.45
CA LEU A 10 23.15 -6.42 11.63
C LEU A 10 22.42 -7.33 12.62
N ILE A 11 23.15 -7.83 13.62
CA ILE A 11 22.55 -8.51 14.76
C ILE A 11 21.91 -7.43 15.65
N CYS A 12 20.62 -7.17 15.46
CA CYS A 12 19.84 -6.33 16.38
C CYS A 12 19.64 -7.06 17.72
N ALA A 13 20.47 -6.75 18.71
CA ALA A 13 20.19 -7.11 20.09
C ALA A 13 19.10 -6.13 20.63
N VAL A 14 17.93 -6.69 20.92
CA VAL A 14 16.77 -5.94 21.39
C VAL A 14 16.86 -5.73 22.89
N PHE A 15 16.93 -4.49 23.33
CA PHE A 15 16.56 -4.10 24.68
C PHE A 15 15.30 -3.22 24.62
N ALA A 16 14.27 -3.63 25.37
CA ALA A 16 13.08 -2.83 25.58
C ALA A 16 13.46 -1.55 26.35
N LEU A 17 13.41 -0.40 25.68
CA LEU A 17 13.53 0.89 26.37
C LEU A 17 12.16 1.25 26.98
N PRO A 18 12.12 1.70 28.23
CA PRO A 18 10.90 2.14 28.88
C PRO A 18 10.35 3.39 28.22
N ALA A 19 9.03 3.58 28.26
CA ALA A 19 8.34 4.79 27.84
C ALA A 19 8.94 6.02 28.58
N ALA A 20 9.19 7.12 27.83
CA ALA A 20 9.75 8.38 28.33
C ALA A 20 11.10 8.22 29.06
N ALA A 21 12.14 7.78 28.34
CA ALA A 21 13.50 7.84 28.87
C ALA A 21 13.97 9.31 28.82
N GLN A 22 14.32 9.90 29.97
CA GLN A 22 15.04 11.16 29.97
C GLN A 22 16.40 10.94 29.28
N PRO A 23 16.80 11.81 28.34
CA PRO A 23 18.10 11.71 27.71
C PRO A 23 19.20 11.62 28.78
N PRO A 24 20.27 10.86 28.54
CA PRO A 24 21.37 10.77 29.49
C PRO A 24 21.98 12.15 29.75
N LYS A 25 22.52 12.38 30.94
CA LYS A 25 23.14 13.67 31.30
C LYS A 25 24.30 14.07 30.38
N SER A 26 24.85 13.12 29.66
CA SER A 26 25.90 13.30 28.65
C SER A 26 25.35 13.70 27.26
N ALA A 27 24.03 13.70 27.06
CA ALA A 27 23.46 14.05 25.78
C ALA A 27 23.81 15.49 25.38
N ARG A 28 24.19 15.68 24.12
CA ARG A 28 24.39 16.99 23.52
C ARG A 28 23.01 17.59 23.24
N LEU A 29 22.76 18.79 23.76
CA LEU A 29 21.55 19.53 23.44
C LEU A 29 21.82 20.49 22.27
N ILE A 30 20.90 20.50 21.31
CA ILE A 30 20.88 21.44 20.20
C ILE A 30 19.55 22.20 20.19
N GLU A 31 19.59 23.46 19.85
CA GLU A 31 18.39 24.27 19.63
C GLU A 31 17.84 23.96 18.23
N LEU A 32 16.53 23.79 18.14
CA LEU A 32 15.79 23.63 16.90
C LEU A 32 15.17 24.96 16.47
N PRO A 33 14.83 25.16 15.22
CA PRO A 33 14.04 26.31 14.80
C PRO A 33 12.75 26.41 15.64
N GLY A 34 12.32 27.63 15.95
CA GLY A 34 11.19 27.85 16.86
C GLY A 34 11.57 27.71 18.34
N SER A 35 10.84 26.91 19.10
CA SER A 35 11.07 26.76 20.57
C SER A 35 11.46 25.32 20.96
N GLY A 36 11.94 24.52 20.01
CA GLY A 36 12.30 23.11 20.23
C GLY A 36 13.74 22.93 20.69
N THR A 37 14.01 21.79 21.33
CA THR A 37 15.35 21.32 21.69
C THR A 37 15.46 19.84 21.35
N ALA A 38 16.55 19.42 20.70
CA ALA A 38 16.86 18.00 20.55
C ALA A 38 18.03 17.60 21.45
N ALA A 39 17.91 16.45 22.09
CA ALA A 39 18.98 15.78 22.80
C ALA A 39 19.55 14.67 21.91
N LEU A 40 20.87 14.67 21.75
CA LEU A 40 21.61 13.73 20.90
C LEU A 40 22.61 12.94 21.74
N TRP A 41 22.65 11.62 21.61
CA TRP A 41 23.64 10.79 22.30
C TRP A 41 23.89 9.48 21.51
N SER A 42 24.92 8.75 21.89
CA SER A 42 25.18 7.40 21.39
C SER A 42 25.27 6.41 22.56
N GLU A 43 24.90 5.17 22.30
CA GLU A 43 25.03 4.05 23.22
C GLU A 43 25.76 2.88 22.52
N THR A 44 26.61 2.17 23.26
CA THR A 44 27.25 0.97 22.72
C THR A 44 26.41 -0.24 23.07
N ILE A 45 25.79 -0.84 22.07
CA ILE A 45 24.95 -2.02 22.20
C ILE A 45 25.62 -3.19 21.47
N GLY A 46 25.97 -4.24 22.20
CA GLY A 46 26.65 -5.41 21.62
C GLY A 46 28.00 -5.10 20.94
N GLY A 47 28.65 -4.01 21.33
CA GLY A 47 29.93 -3.56 20.75
C GLY A 47 29.76 -2.66 19.52
N VAL A 48 28.53 -2.31 19.13
CA VAL A 48 28.21 -1.39 18.04
C VAL A 48 27.72 -0.07 18.63
N GLU A 49 28.21 1.04 18.13
CA GLU A 49 27.73 2.38 18.50
C GLU A 49 26.41 2.66 17.79
N GLN A 50 25.36 2.93 18.55
CA GLN A 50 24.03 3.32 18.07
C GLN A 50 23.74 4.77 18.49
N ALA A 51 23.53 5.64 17.54
CA ALA A 51 23.13 7.03 17.80
C ALA A 51 21.62 7.10 18.08
N TYR A 52 21.24 8.03 18.95
CA TYR A 52 19.86 8.32 19.35
C TYR A 52 19.63 9.83 19.37
N TYR A 53 18.37 10.21 19.17
CA TYR A 53 17.88 11.54 19.48
C TYR A 53 16.53 11.49 20.20
N ALA A 54 16.20 12.57 20.92
CA ALA A 54 14.87 12.83 21.45
C ALA A 54 14.56 14.33 21.30
N VAL A 55 13.31 14.66 21.00
CA VAL A 55 12.87 16.04 20.77
C VAL A 55 11.96 16.50 21.90
N ALA A 56 12.13 17.73 22.38
CA ALA A 56 11.25 18.44 23.30
C ALA A 56 10.75 19.73 22.63
N ARG A 57 9.49 20.08 22.83
CA ARG A 57 8.90 21.33 22.34
C ARG A 57 8.60 22.28 23.51
N GLY A 58 9.20 23.45 23.48
CA GLY A 58 9.02 24.44 24.55
C GLY A 58 9.46 23.93 25.92
N ARG A 59 8.51 23.81 26.85
CA ARG A 59 8.75 23.29 28.22
C ARG A 59 8.32 21.85 28.42
N GLU A 60 7.92 21.15 27.37
CA GLU A 60 7.53 19.76 27.45
C GLU A 60 8.75 18.87 27.73
N PRO A 61 8.55 17.70 28.37
CA PRO A 61 9.61 16.72 28.53
C PRO A 61 10.04 16.19 27.17
N PHE A 62 11.24 15.63 27.08
CA PHE A 62 11.70 14.95 25.88
C PHE A 62 10.80 13.76 25.56
N GLY A 63 10.47 13.62 24.29
CA GLY A 63 9.76 12.47 23.75
C GLY A 63 10.58 11.17 23.82
N LEU A 64 10.16 10.18 23.04
CA LEU A 64 10.86 8.87 22.95
C LEU A 64 12.27 9.04 22.39
N ALA A 65 13.19 8.19 22.84
CA ALA A 65 14.49 8.03 22.21
C ALA A 65 14.33 7.34 20.85
N ILE A 66 14.76 7.98 19.80
CA ILE A 66 14.67 7.48 18.43
C ILE A 66 16.08 7.11 17.95
N PRO A 67 16.32 5.88 17.52
CA PRO A 67 17.60 5.49 16.94
C PRO A 67 17.78 6.13 15.56
N THR A 68 19.02 6.48 15.22
CA THR A 68 19.39 6.97 13.89
C THR A 68 20.75 6.40 13.47
N THR A 69 20.95 6.26 12.17
CA THR A 69 22.23 5.78 11.62
C THR A 69 23.09 6.91 11.09
N HIS A 70 22.53 8.09 10.89
CA HIS A 70 23.15 9.23 10.21
C HIS A 70 23.62 8.95 8.78
N VAL A 71 23.10 7.92 8.15
CA VAL A 71 23.41 7.53 6.78
C VAL A 71 22.48 8.28 5.81
N VAL A 72 23.04 8.92 4.80
CA VAL A 72 22.28 9.38 3.63
C VAL A 72 22.04 8.18 2.74
N ARG A 73 20.76 7.87 2.47
CA ARG A 73 20.36 6.71 1.69
C ARG A 73 19.87 7.14 0.31
N LEU A 74 20.76 7.00 -0.65
CA LEU A 74 20.44 7.14 -2.06
C LEU A 74 20.37 5.75 -2.71
N ARG A 75 19.70 5.65 -3.83
CA ARG A 75 19.49 4.39 -4.57
C ARG A 75 20.80 3.62 -4.85
N TYR A 76 21.90 4.33 -5.15
CA TYR A 76 23.18 3.73 -5.51
C TYR A 76 24.28 3.94 -4.47
N ALA A 77 24.02 4.71 -3.43
CA ALA A 77 25.03 5.01 -2.42
C ALA A 77 24.37 5.21 -1.06
N GLU A 78 24.85 4.47 -0.07
CA GLU A 78 24.54 4.69 1.33
C GLU A 78 25.83 5.11 2.03
N PHE A 79 25.87 6.31 2.61
CA PHE A 79 27.09 6.86 3.20
C PHE A 79 26.81 7.83 4.35
N ASP A 80 27.69 7.88 5.33
CA ASP A 80 27.72 8.96 6.32
C ASP A 80 28.58 10.11 5.76
N PRO A 81 27.96 11.24 5.39
CA PRO A 81 28.67 12.31 4.68
C PRO A 81 29.75 13.04 5.50
N LEU A 82 29.80 12.81 6.83
CA LEU A 82 30.90 13.34 7.66
C LEU A 82 32.11 12.40 7.71
N HIS A 83 31.97 11.16 7.26
CA HIS A 83 33.04 10.19 7.21
C HIS A 83 33.53 9.95 5.79
N GLU A 84 32.61 9.67 4.87
CA GLU A 84 32.92 9.37 3.47
C GLU A 84 31.74 9.77 2.59
N ALA A 85 31.95 10.63 1.61
CA ALA A 85 30.99 10.97 0.58
C ALA A 85 31.48 10.43 -0.77
N PRO A 86 30.65 9.67 -1.52
CA PRO A 86 31.05 9.16 -2.83
C PRO A 86 31.24 10.31 -3.82
N GLU A 87 32.24 10.17 -4.71
CA GLU A 87 32.41 11.02 -5.88
C GLU A 87 31.78 10.31 -7.09
N PRO A 88 30.53 10.64 -7.47
CA PRO A 88 29.86 9.99 -8.60
C PRO A 88 30.45 10.47 -9.95
N GLY A 89 30.33 9.63 -10.99
CA GLY A 89 30.84 9.95 -12.31
C GLY A 89 30.22 11.19 -12.99
N LEU A 90 28.97 11.56 -12.60
CA LEU A 90 28.29 12.75 -13.09
C LEU A 90 28.07 13.73 -11.92
N MET A 91 28.88 14.78 -11.90
CA MET A 91 28.89 15.80 -10.85
C MET A 91 27.88 16.92 -11.14
N ALA A 92 27.30 17.49 -10.09
CA ALA A 92 26.44 18.66 -10.20
C ALA A 92 27.24 19.90 -10.66
N ASP A 93 26.61 20.71 -11.50
CA ASP A 93 27.11 22.05 -11.79
C ASP A 93 27.25 22.85 -10.50
N PRO A 94 28.37 23.57 -10.26
CA PRO A 94 28.53 24.45 -9.10
C PRO A 94 27.39 25.48 -8.97
N ALA A 95 26.73 25.86 -10.05
CA ALA A 95 25.60 26.78 -10.06
C ALA A 95 24.26 26.11 -9.70
N SER A 96 24.17 24.78 -9.71
CA SER A 96 22.95 24.06 -9.29
C SER A 96 22.60 24.41 -7.83
N GLU A 97 21.33 24.67 -7.56
CA GLU A 97 20.83 24.93 -6.23
C GLU A 97 20.29 23.67 -5.53
N LEU A 98 20.28 22.51 -6.21
CA LEU A 98 19.86 21.26 -5.60
C LEU A 98 20.88 20.76 -4.58
N ARG A 99 20.37 20.50 -3.38
CA ARG A 99 21.18 20.06 -2.23
C ARG A 99 20.50 18.88 -1.54
N ILE A 100 21.33 18.00 -0.97
CA ILE A 100 20.91 17.12 0.10
C ILE A 100 21.18 17.86 1.40
N VAL A 101 20.16 17.98 2.26
CA VAL A 101 20.29 18.54 3.61
C VAL A 101 19.98 17.43 4.59
N GLN A 102 20.93 17.10 5.47
CA GLN A 102 20.77 16.09 6.51
C GLN A 102 20.66 16.78 7.88
N PHE A 103 19.76 16.30 8.69
CA PHE A 103 19.48 16.78 10.03
C PHE A 103 19.97 15.78 11.09
N PHE A 104 20.03 16.22 12.36
CA PHE A 104 20.29 15.32 13.47
C PHE A 104 19.07 14.55 13.94
N THR A 105 17.88 14.98 13.57
CA THR A 105 16.59 14.37 13.88
C THR A 105 15.83 14.09 12.60
N GLN A 106 14.70 13.39 12.67
CA GLN A 106 13.77 13.34 11.54
C GLN A 106 13.42 14.73 11.04
N VAL A 107 12.93 14.81 9.81
CA VAL A 107 12.49 16.06 9.20
C VAL A 107 11.32 16.62 10.01
N LEU A 108 11.50 17.81 10.58
CA LEU A 108 10.47 18.51 11.33
C LEU A 108 9.89 19.67 10.48
N PRO A 109 8.62 20.04 10.65
CA PRO A 109 8.01 21.17 9.93
C PRO A 109 8.84 22.45 10.06
N GLU A 110 9.38 22.69 11.25
CA GLU A 110 10.21 23.87 11.55
C GLU A 110 11.49 23.94 10.71
N TYR A 111 12.00 22.80 10.23
CA TYR A 111 13.15 22.75 9.32
C TYR A 111 12.76 23.18 7.90
N THR A 112 11.59 22.74 7.44
CA THR A 112 11.04 23.18 6.16
C THR A 112 10.81 24.69 6.15
N GLU A 113 10.16 25.23 7.18
CA GLU A 113 9.93 26.66 7.35
C GLU A 113 11.25 27.47 7.39
N ALA A 114 12.27 26.96 8.10
CA ALA A 114 13.59 27.60 8.17
C ALA A 114 14.30 27.60 6.80
N ILE A 115 14.20 26.52 6.03
CA ILE A 115 14.73 26.44 4.66
C ILE A 115 14.01 27.44 3.75
N GLU A 116 12.68 27.53 3.83
CA GLU A 116 11.86 28.46 3.05
C GLU A 116 12.16 29.93 3.41
N ALA A 117 12.37 30.24 4.68
CA ALA A 117 12.76 31.57 5.13
C ALA A 117 14.11 32.03 4.55
N LEU A 118 14.98 31.10 4.16
CA LEU A 118 16.25 31.37 3.48
C LEU A 118 16.13 31.39 1.95
N GLY A 119 14.89 31.38 1.40
CA GLY A 119 14.60 31.37 -0.03
C GLY A 119 14.75 29.98 -0.66
N GLY A 120 14.87 28.94 0.15
CA GLY A 120 14.91 27.56 -0.31
C GLY A 120 13.54 26.91 -0.39
N ARG A 121 13.49 25.65 -0.80
CA ARG A 121 12.28 24.82 -0.85
C ARG A 121 12.65 23.34 -0.73
N VAL A 122 11.99 22.61 0.16
CA VAL A 122 12.09 21.16 0.24
C VAL A 122 11.33 20.53 -0.93
N LEU A 123 11.96 19.63 -1.66
CA LEU A 123 11.44 19.03 -2.89
C LEU A 123 11.10 17.54 -2.71
N ALA A 124 11.90 16.80 -1.95
CA ALA A 124 11.67 15.40 -1.67
C ALA A 124 12.29 14.98 -0.34
N ILE A 125 11.70 13.97 0.29
CA ILE A 125 12.20 13.35 1.51
C ILE A 125 13.15 12.21 1.15
N LEU A 126 14.24 12.11 1.87
CA LEU A 126 15.13 10.95 1.92
C LEU A 126 15.04 10.30 3.31
N HIS A 127 15.14 8.98 3.34
CA HIS A 127 15.14 8.25 4.62
C HIS A 127 16.36 8.62 5.48
N ASP A 128 16.28 8.42 6.80
CA ASP A 128 17.31 8.73 7.79
C ASP A 128 17.67 10.23 7.85
N ASN A 129 16.64 11.06 8.11
CA ASN A 129 16.80 12.46 8.50
C ASN A 129 17.35 13.38 7.39
N ALA A 130 17.05 13.13 6.13
CA ALA A 130 17.54 13.97 5.04
C ALA A 130 16.43 14.40 4.07
N VAL A 131 16.69 15.47 3.35
CA VAL A 131 15.82 15.96 2.27
C VAL A 131 16.63 16.32 1.03
N ILE A 132 15.97 16.25 -0.14
CA ILE A 132 16.43 16.98 -1.33
C ILE A 132 15.72 18.33 -1.32
N ALA A 133 16.49 19.40 -1.36
CA ALA A 133 15.97 20.77 -1.34
C ALA A 133 16.66 21.62 -2.41
N ARG A 134 15.91 22.56 -3.00
CA ARG A 134 16.48 23.68 -3.74
C ARG A 134 16.85 24.75 -2.71
N VAL A 135 18.13 25.11 -2.63
CA VAL A 135 18.65 26.07 -1.67
C VAL A 135 19.65 26.99 -2.34
N PRO A 136 19.36 28.31 -2.42
CA PRO A 136 20.32 29.29 -2.93
C PRO A 136 21.67 29.23 -2.19
N ALA A 137 22.75 29.55 -2.86
CA ALA A 137 24.11 29.47 -2.29
C ALA A 137 24.26 30.25 -0.97
N THR A 138 23.59 31.40 -0.84
CA THR A 138 23.54 32.21 0.40
C THR A 138 22.80 31.48 1.52
N GLY A 139 21.65 30.88 1.24
CA GLY A 139 20.88 30.08 2.20
C GLY A 139 21.64 28.82 2.63
N ALA A 140 22.31 28.13 1.69
CA ALA A 140 23.14 26.97 2.00
C ALA A 140 24.33 27.30 2.92
N ALA A 141 24.91 28.51 2.80
CA ALA A 141 25.96 28.97 3.70
C ALA A 141 25.43 29.18 5.13
N VAL A 142 24.22 29.70 5.29
CA VAL A 142 23.57 29.87 6.61
C VAL A 142 23.25 28.47 7.19
N LEU A 143 22.60 27.60 6.42
CA LEU A 143 22.22 26.25 6.90
C LEU A 143 23.42 25.45 7.41
N ARG A 144 24.60 25.58 6.80
CA ARG A 144 25.82 24.89 7.27
C ARG A 144 26.24 25.30 8.69
N SER A 145 25.83 26.47 9.16
CA SER A 145 26.14 26.95 10.50
C SER A 145 25.07 26.67 11.56
N GLU A 146 23.93 26.15 11.11
CA GLU A 146 22.81 25.84 11.99
C GLU A 146 23.07 24.57 12.82
N ALA A 147 22.80 24.63 14.12
CA ALA A 147 23.09 23.52 15.04
C ALA A 147 22.28 22.26 14.76
N TRP A 148 21.12 22.38 14.13
CA TRP A 148 20.20 21.31 13.78
C TRP A 148 20.49 20.67 12.42
N VAL A 149 21.29 21.31 11.57
CA VAL A 149 21.76 20.75 10.31
C VAL A 149 23.04 19.94 10.57
N ARG A 150 22.99 18.66 10.22
CA ARG A 150 24.16 17.79 10.33
C ARG A 150 25.13 17.95 9.17
N TRP A 151 24.56 18.03 7.94
CA TRP A 151 25.34 18.15 6.71
C TRP A 151 24.50 18.77 5.59
N ILE A 152 25.17 19.42 4.65
CA ILE A 152 24.59 19.89 3.38
C ILE A 152 25.60 19.71 2.25
N GLY A 153 25.19 19.04 1.18
CA GLY A 153 26.01 18.78 -0.01
C GLY A 153 25.20 18.82 -1.30
N PRO A 154 25.86 18.69 -2.46
CA PRO A 154 25.19 18.72 -3.76
C PRO A 154 24.36 17.45 -4.00
N PHE A 155 23.24 17.61 -4.73
CA PHE A 155 22.50 16.49 -5.30
C PHE A 155 22.95 16.31 -6.75
N HIS A 156 23.76 15.25 -6.98
CA HIS A 156 24.44 15.05 -8.26
C HIS A 156 23.53 14.46 -9.33
N PRO A 157 23.69 14.78 -10.63
CA PRO A 157 22.99 14.16 -11.76
C PRO A 157 23.07 12.62 -11.78
N ALA A 158 24.19 12.05 -11.36
CA ALA A 158 24.33 10.59 -11.21
C ALA A 158 23.27 9.97 -10.31
N TYR A 159 22.76 10.70 -9.32
CA TYR A 159 21.72 10.23 -8.41
C TYR A 159 20.30 10.28 -9.01
N LYS A 160 20.19 10.83 -10.23
CA LYS A 160 18.90 11.00 -10.95
C LYS A 160 18.68 9.97 -12.06
N LEU A 161 19.60 9.02 -12.26
CA LEU A 161 19.54 8.04 -13.35
C LEU A 161 19.25 6.63 -12.82
N GLU A 162 18.51 5.83 -13.57
CA GLU A 162 18.43 4.38 -13.39
C GLU A 162 19.83 3.73 -13.58
N GLU A 163 20.14 2.63 -12.85
CA GLU A 163 21.45 1.97 -12.85
C GLU A 163 21.96 1.63 -14.26
N ALA A 164 21.05 1.12 -15.10
CA ALA A 164 21.39 0.74 -16.45
C ALA A 164 21.78 1.96 -17.30
N LEU A 165 21.12 3.10 -17.09
CA LEU A 165 21.45 4.35 -17.76
C LEU A 165 22.77 4.93 -17.24
N LEU A 166 22.99 4.90 -15.93
CA LEU A 166 24.24 5.36 -15.33
C LEU A 166 25.43 4.53 -15.83
N ALA A 167 25.31 3.20 -15.88
CA ALA A 167 26.34 2.30 -16.37
C ALA A 167 26.70 2.54 -17.85
N GLU A 168 25.73 2.93 -18.68
CA GLU A 168 25.99 3.30 -20.08
C GLU A 168 26.92 4.51 -20.20
N PHE A 169 26.81 5.48 -19.30
CA PHE A 169 27.75 6.63 -19.26
C PHE A 169 29.12 6.26 -18.70
N GLU A 170 29.18 5.48 -17.64
CA GLU A 170 30.41 5.07 -16.99
C GLU A 170 31.26 4.16 -17.90
N GLN A 171 30.61 3.30 -18.69
CA GLN A 171 31.24 2.39 -19.62
C GLN A 171 31.57 3.03 -20.98
N LEU A 172 31.29 4.32 -21.16
CA LEU A 172 31.50 5.07 -22.42
C LEU A 172 30.87 4.35 -23.62
N VAL A 173 29.68 3.81 -23.46
CA VAL A 173 28.92 3.18 -24.57
C VAL A 173 28.62 4.24 -25.61
N LEU A 174 29.29 4.19 -26.75
CA LEU A 174 29.09 5.10 -27.86
C LEU A 174 28.01 4.59 -28.80
N ASN A 175 27.26 5.52 -29.42
CA ASN A 175 26.20 5.22 -30.39
C ASN A 175 24.94 4.55 -29.80
N VAL A 176 24.52 4.93 -28.62
CA VAL A 176 23.17 4.59 -28.13
C VAL A 176 22.17 5.31 -29.03
N PRO A 177 21.21 4.58 -29.68
CA PRO A 177 20.19 5.21 -30.49
C PRO A 177 19.27 6.09 -29.66
N GLU A 178 18.64 7.08 -30.29
CA GLU A 178 17.58 7.84 -29.64
C GLU A 178 16.47 6.89 -29.14
N ARG A 179 16.06 7.08 -27.89
CA ARG A 179 14.99 6.30 -27.29
C ARG A 179 14.11 7.16 -26.37
N VAL A 180 12.97 6.64 -26.01
CA VAL A 180 12.06 7.28 -25.06
C VAL A 180 12.54 7.00 -23.64
N TYR A 181 12.45 8.02 -22.80
CA TYR A 181 12.72 7.97 -21.36
C TYR A 181 11.50 8.41 -20.56
N SER A 182 11.34 7.83 -19.40
CA SER A 182 10.44 8.26 -18.33
C SER A 182 11.18 9.30 -17.49
N ILE A 183 10.64 10.51 -17.38
CA ILE A 183 11.25 11.63 -16.65
C ILE A 183 10.29 12.05 -15.54
N GLN A 184 10.72 12.01 -14.30
CA GLN A 184 9.98 12.54 -13.16
C GLN A 184 10.54 13.89 -12.76
N VAL A 185 9.65 14.88 -12.61
CA VAL A 185 9.99 16.21 -12.06
C VAL A 185 9.63 16.29 -10.57
N PHE A 186 10.21 17.27 -9.84
CA PHE A 186 9.97 17.39 -8.41
C PHE A 186 8.54 17.84 -8.07
N GLU A 187 7.92 18.66 -8.88
CA GLU A 187 6.62 19.27 -8.59
C GLU A 187 5.50 18.67 -9.44
N ARG A 188 4.33 18.54 -8.82
CA ARG A 188 3.11 18.17 -9.54
C ARG A 188 2.69 19.28 -10.50
N GLY A 189 2.02 18.91 -11.56
CA GLY A 189 1.47 19.82 -12.54
C GLY A 189 2.41 20.09 -13.70
N LEU A 190 1.98 20.98 -14.60
CA LEU A 190 2.69 21.22 -15.86
C LEU A 190 3.92 22.13 -15.74
N ALA A 191 4.02 22.97 -14.71
CA ALA A 191 5.02 24.05 -14.68
C ALA A 191 6.46 23.56 -14.89
N GLN A 192 6.91 22.56 -14.15
CA GLN A 192 8.25 21.99 -14.35
C GLN A 192 8.32 21.08 -15.58
N GLN A 193 7.25 20.34 -15.88
CA GLN A 193 7.19 19.50 -17.09
C GLN A 193 7.36 20.33 -18.35
N GLU A 194 6.74 21.50 -18.45
CA GLU A 194 6.86 22.42 -19.58
C GLU A 194 8.27 23.01 -19.70
N VAL A 195 8.93 23.32 -18.59
CA VAL A 195 10.35 23.75 -18.58
C VAL A 195 11.24 22.67 -19.16
N VAL A 196 11.09 21.44 -18.68
CA VAL A 196 11.86 20.28 -19.17
C VAL A 196 11.51 19.99 -20.64
N ALA A 197 10.21 20.05 -21.02
CA ALA A 197 9.74 19.86 -22.38
C ALA A 197 10.35 20.87 -23.36
N ALA A 198 10.42 22.15 -22.98
CA ALA A 198 11.06 23.18 -23.78
C ALA A 198 12.55 22.89 -23.99
N ARG A 199 13.25 22.40 -22.94
CA ARG A 199 14.65 22.00 -23.07
C ARG A 199 14.81 20.77 -23.96
N VAL A 200 13.95 19.75 -23.81
CA VAL A 200 13.91 18.57 -24.71
C VAL A 200 13.84 19.01 -26.18
N ILE A 201 12.89 19.88 -26.50
CA ILE A 201 12.71 20.38 -27.88
C ILE A 201 13.96 21.16 -28.35
N SER A 202 14.54 22.01 -27.51
CA SER A 202 15.74 22.78 -27.84
C SER A 202 16.96 21.92 -28.13
N LEU A 203 17.02 20.72 -27.56
CA LEU A 203 18.08 19.72 -27.77
C LEU A 203 17.80 18.78 -28.96
N GLY A 204 16.73 19.01 -29.71
CA GLY A 204 16.32 18.20 -30.85
C GLY A 204 15.54 16.95 -30.49
N GLY A 205 15.19 16.75 -29.22
CA GLY A 205 14.33 15.67 -28.76
C GLY A 205 12.84 15.90 -29.04
N ALA A 206 12.02 14.91 -28.73
CA ALA A 206 10.57 14.97 -28.93
C ALA A 206 9.85 14.60 -27.62
N VAL A 207 8.94 15.46 -27.17
CA VAL A 207 8.04 15.17 -26.05
C VAL A 207 6.96 14.22 -26.52
N GLN A 208 6.82 13.07 -25.85
CA GLN A 208 5.82 12.05 -26.14
C GLN A 208 4.55 12.27 -25.35
N CYS A 209 4.71 12.60 -24.05
CA CYS A 209 3.60 12.79 -23.14
C CYS A 209 3.97 13.74 -22.01
N LEU A 210 2.99 14.58 -21.58
CA LEU A 210 2.97 15.31 -20.33
C LEU A 210 1.82 14.78 -19.47
N THR A 211 2.00 14.75 -18.15
CA THR A 211 0.98 14.30 -17.21
C THR A 211 0.52 15.48 -16.34
N PRO A 212 -0.52 16.23 -16.73
CA PRO A 212 -0.89 17.49 -16.10
C PRO A 212 -1.14 17.42 -14.59
N PRO A 213 -1.79 16.40 -14.02
CA PRO A 213 -1.98 16.29 -12.57
C PRO A 213 -0.84 15.57 -11.87
N GLY A 214 0.12 15.00 -12.60
CA GLY A 214 1.23 14.19 -12.05
C GLY A 214 2.57 14.90 -12.09
N ARG A 215 3.64 14.11 -11.96
CA ARG A 215 5.04 14.52 -11.98
C ARG A 215 5.82 13.91 -13.13
N ARG A 216 5.26 12.93 -13.83
CA ARG A 216 5.94 12.12 -14.84
C ARG A 216 5.64 12.68 -16.25
N MET A 217 6.68 12.69 -17.06
CA MET A 217 6.57 12.97 -18.51
C MET A 217 7.40 11.94 -19.29
N GLU A 218 7.15 11.84 -20.60
CA GLU A 218 7.89 10.95 -21.49
C GLU A 218 8.48 11.76 -22.63
N ALA A 219 9.76 11.52 -22.92
CA ALA A 219 10.46 12.21 -23.98
C ALA A 219 11.45 11.31 -24.70
N ARG A 220 11.51 11.43 -26.02
CA ARG A 220 12.52 10.80 -26.88
C ARG A 220 13.75 11.69 -26.92
N LEU A 221 14.91 11.15 -26.55
CA LEU A 221 16.18 11.87 -26.45
C LEU A 221 17.33 11.06 -27.00
N SER A 222 18.34 11.75 -27.55
CA SER A 222 19.68 11.19 -27.71
C SER A 222 20.38 11.09 -26.35
N GLN A 223 21.46 10.29 -26.27
CA GLN A 223 22.25 10.15 -25.06
C GLN A 223 22.85 11.50 -24.59
N ALA A 224 23.31 12.33 -25.52
CA ALA A 224 23.86 13.65 -25.20
C ALA A 224 22.76 14.60 -24.64
N ALA A 225 21.57 14.58 -25.22
CA ALA A 225 20.43 15.36 -24.75
C ALA A 225 19.98 14.87 -23.34
N LEU A 226 20.04 13.57 -23.07
CA LEU A 226 19.71 13.03 -21.76
C LEU A 226 20.61 13.61 -20.65
N LEU A 227 21.92 13.74 -20.89
CA LEU A 227 22.85 14.35 -19.91
C LEU A 227 22.45 15.79 -19.55
N GLU A 228 22.07 16.57 -20.54
CA GLU A 228 21.61 17.94 -20.33
C GLU A 228 20.30 17.98 -19.51
N ILE A 229 19.36 17.07 -19.81
CA ILE A 229 18.08 16.97 -19.09
C ILE A 229 18.29 16.54 -17.63
N VAL A 230 19.14 15.56 -17.39
CA VAL A 230 19.46 15.09 -16.03
C VAL A 230 20.16 16.18 -15.20
N GLY A 231 20.93 17.09 -15.87
CA GLY A 231 21.52 18.26 -15.24
C GLY A 231 20.54 19.29 -14.72
N MET A 232 19.30 19.34 -15.21
CA MET A 232 18.30 20.32 -14.82
C MET A 232 17.84 20.16 -13.37
N ASP A 233 17.63 21.28 -12.66
CA ASP A 233 17.16 21.31 -11.27
C ASP A 233 15.68 20.92 -11.12
N GLU A 234 14.91 20.92 -12.21
CA GLU A 234 13.52 20.45 -12.26
C GLU A 234 13.39 18.93 -12.25
N VAL A 235 14.42 18.22 -12.74
CA VAL A 235 14.41 16.78 -12.92
C VAL A 235 14.79 16.07 -11.62
N GLN A 236 13.91 15.20 -11.15
CA GLN A 236 14.11 14.37 -9.98
C GLN A 236 14.78 13.03 -10.34
N PHE A 237 14.24 12.32 -11.33
CA PHE A 237 14.72 11.00 -11.73
C PHE A 237 14.40 10.69 -13.20
N VAL A 238 15.23 9.86 -13.84
CA VAL A 238 15.01 9.37 -15.20
C VAL A 238 15.27 7.88 -15.25
N ASP A 239 14.31 7.14 -15.79
CA ASP A 239 14.40 5.71 -16.06
C ASP A 239 14.04 5.37 -17.52
N ARG A 240 14.33 4.14 -17.92
CA ARG A 240 14.00 3.67 -19.27
C ARG A 240 12.50 3.57 -19.43
N TRP A 241 12.01 3.98 -20.58
CA TRP A 241 10.65 3.71 -21.02
C TRP A 241 10.60 2.43 -21.84
N GLY A 242 9.53 1.64 -21.69
CA GLY A 242 9.25 0.50 -22.54
C GLY A 242 7.77 0.40 -22.87
N PRO A 243 7.42 -0.23 -24.02
CA PRO A 243 6.06 -0.50 -24.39
C PRO A 243 5.40 -1.47 -23.39
N VAL A 244 4.06 -1.57 -23.45
CA VAL A 244 3.28 -2.56 -22.71
C VAL A 244 3.78 -3.96 -23.02
N GLU A 245 4.13 -4.71 -21.99
CA GLU A 245 4.34 -6.14 -22.04
C GLU A 245 3.17 -6.84 -21.35
N THR A 246 2.78 -8.03 -21.84
CA THR A 246 1.70 -8.85 -21.30
C THR A 246 2.28 -10.08 -20.66
N ASP A 247 1.75 -10.43 -19.47
CA ASP A 247 2.05 -11.68 -18.82
C ASP A 247 0.97 -12.69 -19.27
N MET A 248 1.36 -13.73 -19.96
CA MET A 248 0.45 -14.78 -20.45
C MET A 248 0.87 -16.12 -19.89
N ASP A 249 -0.07 -16.80 -19.47
CA ASP A 249 -0.35 -18.23 -19.54
C ASP A 249 -0.92 -18.89 -18.27
N GLN A 250 -2.04 -19.53 -18.45
CA GLN A 250 -2.76 -20.64 -17.81
C GLN A 250 -2.97 -20.62 -16.29
N ALA A 251 -4.18 -20.47 -15.82
CA ALA A 251 -4.74 -21.19 -14.68
C ALA A 251 -6.11 -20.77 -14.21
N ARG A 252 -6.90 -21.65 -13.76
CA ARG A 252 -8.15 -21.36 -13.08
C ARG A 252 -8.64 -22.44 -12.14
N VAL A 253 -9.31 -21.93 -11.11
CA VAL A 253 -10.42 -22.49 -10.33
C VAL A 253 -9.99 -23.20 -9.07
N ILE A 254 -10.08 -22.63 -7.92
CA ILE A 254 -10.53 -23.24 -6.68
C ILE A 254 -10.25 -22.27 -5.53
N GLY A 255 -11.13 -21.34 -5.30
CA GLY A 255 -11.21 -20.72 -3.99
C GLY A 255 -12.45 -21.28 -3.30
N GLY A 256 -12.30 -22.11 -2.31
CA GLY A 256 -13.43 -22.73 -1.58
C GLY A 256 -14.49 -21.74 -1.05
N ALA A 257 -14.24 -20.45 -1.21
CA ALA A 257 -15.18 -19.39 -0.85
C ALA A 257 -16.34 -19.23 -1.85
N VAL A 258 -16.15 -19.45 -3.16
CA VAL A 258 -17.21 -19.18 -4.14
C VAL A 258 -18.47 -20.04 -3.95
N PRO A 259 -18.43 -21.37 -3.72
CA PRO A 259 -19.62 -22.14 -3.41
C PRO A 259 -20.33 -21.69 -2.12
N LEU A 260 -19.58 -21.34 -1.08
CA LEU A 260 -20.12 -20.84 0.18
C LEU A 260 -20.77 -19.48 0.00
N LEU A 261 -20.05 -18.53 -0.62
CA LEU A 261 -20.50 -17.16 -0.81
C LEU A 261 -21.67 -17.08 -1.80
N SER A 262 -21.67 -17.85 -2.90
CA SER A 262 -22.82 -17.92 -3.80
C SER A 262 -24.04 -18.56 -3.15
N GLY A 263 -23.85 -19.51 -2.23
CA GLY A 263 -24.90 -20.08 -1.40
C GLY A 263 -25.53 -19.07 -0.44
N LEU A 264 -24.76 -18.06 0.01
CA LEU A 264 -25.19 -16.93 0.84
C LEU A 264 -25.70 -15.73 0.00
N GLY A 265 -25.60 -15.79 -1.33
CA GLY A 265 -26.06 -14.73 -2.24
C GLY A 265 -24.99 -13.74 -2.68
N PHE A 266 -23.75 -13.86 -2.23
CA PHE A 266 -22.65 -12.97 -2.63
C PHE A 266 -22.10 -13.35 -4.01
N THR A 267 -22.59 -12.72 -5.06
CA THR A 267 -22.25 -13.00 -6.46
C THR A 267 -21.93 -11.74 -7.26
N GLY A 268 -21.72 -10.60 -6.58
CA GLY A 268 -21.33 -9.33 -7.17
C GLY A 268 -22.45 -8.31 -7.33
N GLN A 269 -23.63 -8.52 -6.71
CA GLN A 269 -24.74 -7.57 -6.79
C GLN A 269 -24.29 -6.18 -6.31
N GLY A 270 -24.66 -5.15 -7.08
CA GLY A 270 -24.30 -3.76 -6.79
C GLY A 270 -22.83 -3.41 -7.07
N VAL A 271 -21.96 -4.39 -7.34
CA VAL A 271 -20.53 -4.18 -7.55
C VAL A 271 -20.25 -3.64 -8.96
N ARG A 272 -19.38 -2.62 -9.03
CA ARG A 272 -18.80 -2.05 -10.23
C ARG A 272 -17.28 -2.14 -10.13
N GLY A 273 -16.63 -2.68 -11.13
CA GLY A 273 -15.17 -2.82 -11.15
C GLY A 273 -14.61 -2.70 -12.56
N GLU A 274 -13.33 -2.39 -12.66
CA GLU A 274 -12.64 -2.26 -13.94
C GLU A 274 -11.58 -3.35 -14.11
N VAL A 275 -11.55 -3.94 -15.31
CA VAL A 275 -10.40 -4.68 -15.82
C VAL A 275 -9.61 -3.77 -16.76
N PHE A 276 -8.37 -3.52 -16.40
CA PHE A 276 -7.41 -2.70 -17.11
C PHE A 276 -6.40 -3.63 -17.81
N ASP A 277 -6.56 -3.80 -19.14
CA ASP A 277 -5.82 -4.81 -19.90
C ASP A 277 -5.60 -4.33 -21.36
N LEU A 278 -5.26 -5.20 -22.30
CA LEU A 278 -5.20 -4.84 -23.71
C LEU A 278 -6.62 -4.72 -24.30
N GLY A 279 -6.98 -5.40 -25.37
CA GLY A 279 -8.34 -5.40 -25.90
C GLY A 279 -9.22 -6.49 -25.29
N VAL A 280 -10.54 -6.38 -25.47
CA VAL A 280 -11.55 -7.36 -25.06
C VAL A 280 -12.51 -7.69 -26.18
N ARG A 281 -12.95 -8.96 -26.29
CA ARG A 281 -14.02 -9.36 -27.21
C ARG A 281 -15.39 -9.02 -26.63
N MET A 282 -15.90 -7.83 -26.95
CA MET A 282 -17.15 -7.30 -26.39
C MET A 282 -18.40 -8.13 -26.73
N SER A 283 -18.37 -8.86 -27.85
CA SER A 283 -19.50 -9.67 -28.32
C SER A 283 -19.62 -11.02 -27.61
N HIS A 284 -18.65 -11.40 -26.78
CA HIS A 284 -18.65 -12.70 -26.10
C HIS A 284 -19.89 -12.89 -25.20
N MET A 285 -20.54 -14.06 -25.27
CA MET A 285 -21.80 -14.33 -24.53
C MET A 285 -21.66 -14.20 -23.02
N ALA A 286 -20.49 -14.52 -22.48
CA ALA A 286 -20.21 -14.40 -21.05
C ALA A 286 -20.24 -12.95 -20.51
N PHE A 287 -20.29 -11.95 -21.39
CA PHE A 287 -20.19 -10.52 -21.03
C PHE A 287 -21.48 -9.74 -21.30
N ARG A 288 -22.54 -10.44 -21.62
CA ARG A 288 -23.89 -9.86 -21.78
C ARG A 288 -24.60 -9.82 -20.43
N ASP A 289 -25.49 -8.85 -20.28
CA ASP A 289 -26.37 -8.69 -19.12
C ASP A 289 -25.66 -8.57 -17.76
N PRO A 290 -25.04 -7.40 -17.47
CA PRO A 290 -24.94 -6.19 -18.31
C PRO A 290 -23.76 -6.26 -19.29
N ASN A 291 -23.88 -5.57 -20.41
CA ASN A 291 -22.79 -5.43 -21.38
C ASN A 291 -21.59 -4.67 -20.78
N ILE A 292 -20.41 -4.89 -21.37
CA ILE A 292 -19.18 -4.18 -20.99
C ILE A 292 -19.37 -2.67 -21.20
N VAL A 293 -18.99 -1.86 -20.22
CA VAL A 293 -18.81 -0.43 -20.36
C VAL A 293 -17.34 -0.14 -20.64
N LEU A 294 -17.07 0.61 -21.72
CA LEU A 294 -15.71 1.02 -22.03
C LEU A 294 -15.37 2.33 -21.31
N HIS A 295 -14.23 2.36 -20.65
CA HIS A 295 -13.69 3.58 -20.05
C HIS A 295 -12.82 4.36 -21.05
N VAL A 296 -12.14 3.65 -21.96
CA VAL A 296 -11.40 4.19 -23.10
C VAL A 296 -11.69 3.34 -24.33
N THR A 297 -11.22 3.78 -25.50
CA THR A 297 -11.41 3.02 -26.76
C THR A 297 -10.83 1.62 -26.62
N ASN A 298 -11.62 0.59 -26.96
CA ASN A 298 -11.18 -0.81 -26.99
C ASN A 298 -10.22 -1.03 -28.16
N THR A 299 -8.95 -1.19 -27.89
CA THR A 299 -7.88 -1.34 -28.92
C THR A 299 -6.86 -2.40 -28.48
N GLY A 300 -6.04 -2.86 -29.43
CA GLY A 300 -5.02 -3.87 -29.16
C GLY A 300 -5.50 -5.30 -29.33
N SER A 301 -4.69 -6.26 -28.87
CA SER A 301 -5.04 -7.68 -28.90
C SER A 301 -6.17 -7.99 -27.92
N ILE A 302 -7.24 -8.60 -28.43
CA ILE A 302 -8.42 -8.95 -27.61
C ILE A 302 -8.28 -10.27 -26.85
N SER A 303 -7.17 -10.99 -27.01
CA SER A 303 -7.02 -12.33 -26.42
C SER A 303 -6.92 -12.26 -24.91
N HIS A 304 -5.93 -11.55 -24.39
CA HIS A 304 -5.61 -11.50 -22.97
C HIS A 304 -6.71 -10.85 -22.14
N GLY A 305 -7.17 -9.65 -22.53
CA GLY A 305 -8.22 -8.94 -21.79
C GLY A 305 -9.60 -9.63 -21.86
N THR A 306 -9.88 -10.48 -22.86
CA THR A 306 -11.08 -11.32 -22.85
C THR A 306 -11.03 -12.33 -21.71
N SER A 307 -9.89 -12.95 -21.48
CA SER A 307 -9.69 -13.94 -20.42
C SER A 307 -9.73 -13.28 -19.03
N THR A 308 -8.96 -12.23 -18.81
CA THR A 308 -8.92 -11.52 -17.52
C THR A 308 -10.27 -10.91 -17.15
N TYR A 309 -10.99 -10.33 -18.12
CA TYR A 309 -12.35 -9.84 -17.90
C TYR A 309 -13.32 -10.97 -17.55
N GLY A 310 -13.18 -12.12 -18.24
CA GLY A 310 -14.02 -13.29 -18.00
C GLY A 310 -13.85 -13.91 -16.63
N ILE A 311 -12.62 -13.93 -16.09
CA ILE A 311 -12.33 -14.42 -14.74
C ILE A 311 -13.03 -13.56 -13.68
N VAL A 312 -13.10 -12.25 -13.87
CA VAL A 312 -13.81 -11.37 -12.93
C VAL A 312 -15.32 -11.43 -13.16
N PHE A 313 -15.78 -11.23 -14.41
CA PHE A 313 -17.16 -10.84 -14.73
C PHE A 313 -17.92 -11.86 -15.61
N GLY A 314 -17.35 -12.98 -15.98
CA GLY A 314 -18.02 -13.97 -16.82
C GLY A 314 -19.30 -14.50 -16.17
N ASN A 315 -20.44 -14.46 -16.92
CA ASN A 315 -21.74 -14.93 -16.40
C ASN A 315 -21.98 -16.44 -16.56
N GLY A 316 -21.04 -17.20 -17.17
CA GLY A 316 -21.15 -18.64 -17.36
C GLY A 316 -22.16 -19.10 -18.43
N ALA A 317 -22.70 -18.18 -19.24
CA ALA A 317 -23.82 -18.50 -20.16
C ALA A 317 -23.50 -19.58 -21.22
N ALA A 318 -22.25 -19.70 -21.66
CA ALA A 318 -21.82 -20.70 -22.64
C ALA A 318 -21.06 -21.88 -22.02
N GLU A 319 -20.45 -21.67 -20.84
CA GLU A 319 -19.69 -22.65 -20.07
C GLU A 319 -19.83 -22.37 -18.56
N PRO A 320 -20.74 -23.09 -17.85
CA PRO A 320 -20.99 -22.81 -16.42
C PRO A 320 -19.76 -22.98 -15.53
N LEU A 321 -18.85 -23.91 -15.82
CA LEU A 321 -17.59 -24.05 -15.07
C LEU A 321 -16.65 -22.85 -15.30
N GLY A 322 -16.87 -22.09 -16.38
CA GLY A 322 -16.19 -20.86 -16.72
C GLY A 322 -16.85 -19.60 -16.18
N THR A 323 -17.76 -19.70 -15.20
CA THR A 323 -18.36 -18.55 -14.50
C THR A 323 -17.29 -17.76 -13.74
N GLY A 324 -17.28 -16.44 -13.88
CA GLY A 324 -16.38 -15.54 -13.16
C GLY A 324 -16.79 -15.37 -11.68
N LEU A 325 -16.00 -14.58 -10.94
CA LEU A 325 -16.25 -14.36 -9.50
C LEU A 325 -17.44 -13.44 -9.23
N LEU A 326 -17.75 -12.50 -10.14
CA LEU A 326 -18.82 -11.51 -10.01
C LEU A 326 -19.84 -11.65 -11.18
N PRO A 327 -20.49 -12.83 -11.34
CA PRO A 327 -21.39 -13.06 -12.48
C PRO A 327 -22.61 -12.13 -12.46
N ASN A 328 -23.08 -11.71 -11.29
CA ASN A 328 -24.24 -10.83 -11.10
C ASN A 328 -23.85 -9.38 -10.78
N ARG A 329 -22.64 -8.94 -11.22
CA ARG A 329 -22.19 -7.55 -11.07
C ARG A 329 -23.22 -6.54 -11.53
N GLN A 330 -23.19 -5.34 -10.92
CA GLN A 330 -23.99 -4.22 -11.44
C GLN A 330 -23.39 -3.72 -12.78
N GLN A 331 -22.05 -3.61 -12.87
CA GLN A 331 -21.37 -3.21 -14.09
C GLN A 331 -19.91 -3.67 -14.13
N GLY A 332 -19.52 -4.35 -15.20
CA GLY A 332 -18.13 -4.57 -15.56
C GLY A 332 -17.63 -3.47 -16.50
N ILE A 333 -16.54 -2.83 -16.13
CA ILE A 333 -15.87 -1.77 -16.89
C ILE A 333 -14.60 -2.36 -17.49
N PHE A 334 -14.25 -1.92 -18.70
CA PHE A 334 -13.02 -2.31 -19.35
C PHE A 334 -12.27 -1.09 -19.88
N ALA A 335 -10.96 -1.04 -19.63
CA ALA A 335 -10.08 -0.05 -20.20
C ALA A 335 -8.88 -0.70 -20.90
N ALA A 336 -8.64 -0.29 -22.15
CA ALA A 336 -7.47 -0.71 -22.90
C ALA A 336 -6.24 0.08 -22.45
N ALA A 337 -5.27 -0.62 -21.83
CA ALA A 337 -4.09 -0.01 -21.22
C ALA A 337 -3.28 0.85 -22.19
N ASN A 338 -3.14 0.42 -23.45
CA ASN A 338 -2.45 1.19 -24.49
C ASN A 338 -3.13 2.52 -24.87
N GLN A 339 -4.25 2.86 -24.27
CA GLN A 339 -4.90 4.17 -24.38
C GLN A 339 -4.54 5.11 -23.21
N VAL A 340 -3.73 4.66 -22.26
CA VAL A 340 -3.35 5.43 -21.07
C VAL A 340 -1.84 5.74 -21.10
N THR A 341 -1.45 6.91 -20.60
CA THR A 341 -0.07 7.44 -20.74
C THR A 341 1.02 6.50 -20.23
N GLN A 342 0.77 5.79 -19.14
CA GLN A 342 1.70 4.80 -18.57
C GLN A 342 2.13 3.73 -19.61
N PHE A 343 1.36 3.57 -20.68
CA PHE A 343 1.57 2.59 -21.75
C PHE A 343 1.57 3.24 -23.15
N GLY A 344 1.90 4.53 -23.23
CA GLY A 344 2.03 5.26 -24.48
C GLY A 344 0.71 5.75 -25.10
N GLY A 345 -0.39 5.66 -24.37
CA GLY A 345 -1.68 6.19 -24.81
C GLY A 345 -1.87 7.69 -24.52
N PRO A 346 -2.94 8.30 -25.03
CA PRO A 346 -3.16 9.73 -24.87
C PRO A 346 -3.79 10.13 -23.52
N LYS A 347 -4.44 9.20 -22.80
CA LYS A 347 -5.18 9.52 -21.57
C LYS A 347 -4.26 9.49 -20.35
N PRO A 348 -4.11 10.60 -19.60
CA PRO A 348 -3.33 10.61 -18.38
C PRO A 348 -3.82 9.56 -17.35
N ARG A 349 -2.89 8.85 -16.70
CA ARG A 349 -3.25 7.81 -15.73
C ARG A 349 -4.02 8.37 -14.53
N HIS A 350 -3.68 9.55 -14.08
CA HIS A 350 -4.42 10.27 -13.04
C HIS A 350 -5.87 10.58 -13.44
N ASP A 351 -6.08 11.15 -14.65
CA ASP A 351 -7.41 11.47 -15.14
C ASP A 351 -8.27 10.20 -15.28
N HIS A 352 -7.66 9.13 -15.82
CA HIS A 352 -8.31 7.83 -15.91
C HIS A 352 -8.76 7.33 -14.52
N THR A 353 -7.92 7.42 -13.49
CA THR A 353 -8.27 6.98 -12.15
C THR A 353 -9.30 7.91 -11.50
N ALA A 354 -9.18 9.22 -11.68
CA ALA A 354 -10.16 10.20 -11.19
C ALA A 354 -11.56 9.93 -11.74
N GLU A 355 -11.69 9.73 -13.06
CA GLU A 355 -12.96 9.41 -13.71
C GLU A 355 -13.54 8.08 -13.22
N LEU A 356 -12.68 7.08 -12.97
CA LEU A 356 -13.09 5.76 -12.53
C LEU A 356 -13.80 5.80 -11.17
N VAL A 357 -13.36 6.67 -10.26
CA VAL A 357 -13.88 6.81 -8.89
C VAL A 357 -14.74 8.07 -8.68
N ASP A 358 -15.03 8.85 -9.71
CA ASP A 358 -15.89 10.03 -9.59
C ASP A 358 -17.28 9.63 -9.09
N PRO A 359 -17.74 10.11 -7.90
CA PRO A 359 -19.05 9.77 -7.37
C PRO A 359 -20.21 10.24 -8.25
N ASN A 360 -19.98 11.26 -9.09
CA ASN A 360 -20.95 11.79 -10.05
C ASN A 360 -20.75 11.23 -11.46
N GLY A 361 -19.69 10.46 -11.66
CA GLY A 361 -19.32 9.88 -12.94
C GLY A 361 -20.11 8.61 -13.30
N PRO A 362 -19.94 8.12 -14.53
CA PRO A 362 -20.67 6.94 -15.00
C PRO A 362 -20.09 5.63 -14.46
N TYR A 363 -18.83 5.61 -14.00
CA TYR A 363 -18.13 4.39 -13.65
C TYR A 363 -18.33 3.98 -12.19
N ARG A 364 -17.95 4.80 -11.24
CA ARG A 364 -18.05 4.55 -9.80
C ARG A 364 -17.55 3.15 -9.41
N ALA A 365 -16.35 2.80 -9.89
CA ALA A 365 -15.74 1.51 -9.62
C ALA A 365 -15.19 1.46 -8.20
N VAL A 366 -15.30 0.29 -7.57
CA VAL A 366 -14.77 0.05 -6.23
C VAL A 366 -13.41 -0.66 -6.27
N PHE A 367 -13.06 -1.31 -7.39
CA PHE A 367 -11.75 -1.92 -7.60
C PHE A 367 -11.32 -1.86 -9.06
N GLN A 368 -10.01 -2.07 -9.27
CA GLN A 368 -9.39 -2.28 -10.58
C GLN A 368 -8.51 -3.54 -10.57
N SER A 369 -8.57 -4.34 -11.62
CA SER A 369 -7.69 -5.48 -11.89
C SER A 369 -6.76 -5.14 -13.05
N SER A 370 -5.44 -5.25 -12.88
CA SER A 370 -4.44 -5.01 -13.90
C SER A 370 -3.47 -6.19 -14.04
N SER A 371 -3.58 -6.89 -15.16
CA SER A 371 -2.68 -8.00 -15.50
C SER A 371 -1.64 -7.62 -16.57
N VAL A 372 -1.46 -6.32 -16.80
CA VAL A 372 -0.47 -5.73 -17.70
C VAL A 372 0.43 -4.78 -16.95
N GLY A 373 1.65 -4.57 -17.44
CA GLY A 373 2.58 -3.68 -16.75
C GLY A 373 3.76 -3.28 -17.65
N SER A 374 4.54 -2.35 -17.15
CA SER A 374 5.78 -1.88 -17.78
C SER A 374 6.86 -2.97 -17.76
N PRO A 375 7.96 -2.83 -18.51
CA PRO A 375 9.06 -3.79 -18.49
C PRO A 375 9.56 -4.11 -17.08
N TRP A 376 10.06 -5.32 -16.90
CA TRP A 376 10.50 -5.83 -15.62
C TRP A 376 11.60 -4.98 -14.99
N SER A 377 11.50 -4.81 -13.68
CA SER A 377 12.49 -4.12 -12.85
C SER A 377 12.59 -4.79 -11.48
N LEU A 378 13.77 -4.75 -10.89
CA LEU A 378 14.00 -5.10 -9.48
C LEU A 378 13.62 -3.95 -8.55
N GLN A 379 13.47 -2.73 -9.09
CA GLN A 379 13.48 -1.49 -8.36
C GLN A 379 12.11 -0.80 -8.38
N TYR A 380 11.87 0.02 -7.37
CA TYR A 380 10.86 1.05 -7.35
C TYR A 380 11.26 2.15 -8.33
N THR A 381 10.45 2.40 -9.36
CA THR A 381 10.74 3.32 -10.45
C THR A 381 9.81 4.54 -10.43
N THR A 382 9.92 5.43 -11.41
CA THR A 382 8.95 6.52 -11.63
C THR A 382 7.53 5.99 -11.84
N VAL A 383 7.40 4.81 -12.46
CA VAL A 383 6.11 4.13 -12.63
C VAL A 383 5.53 3.70 -11.29
N SER A 384 6.37 3.14 -10.40
CA SER A 384 5.94 2.78 -9.04
C SER A 384 5.48 4.00 -8.24
N ALA A 385 6.22 5.12 -8.36
CA ALA A 385 5.89 6.38 -7.73
C ALA A 385 4.58 6.97 -8.28
N GLU A 386 4.34 6.90 -9.60
CA GLU A 386 3.09 7.33 -10.22
C GLU A 386 1.89 6.48 -9.72
N VAL A 387 2.09 5.16 -9.56
CA VAL A 387 1.07 4.28 -8.99
C VAL A 387 0.74 4.68 -7.55
N ASP A 388 1.74 4.88 -6.71
CA ASP A 388 1.52 5.36 -5.36
C ASP A 388 0.82 6.71 -5.33
N ASP A 389 1.13 7.58 -6.28
CA ASP A 389 0.60 8.93 -6.38
C ASP A 389 -0.90 8.95 -6.69
N TYR A 390 -1.35 8.23 -7.71
CA TYR A 390 -2.78 8.21 -8.01
C TYR A 390 -3.59 7.36 -7.02
N LEU A 391 -3.02 6.29 -6.42
CA LEU A 391 -3.71 5.52 -5.38
C LEU A 391 -3.76 6.25 -4.03
N PHE A 392 -2.79 7.11 -3.75
CA PHE A 392 -2.84 8.01 -2.61
C PHE A 392 -3.92 9.09 -2.78
N THR A 393 -3.99 9.66 -3.99
CA THR A 393 -4.93 10.75 -4.32
C THR A 393 -6.37 10.26 -4.44
N TYR A 394 -6.57 9.11 -5.10
CA TYR A 394 -7.88 8.55 -5.42
C TYR A 394 -8.03 7.20 -4.72
N ASP A 395 -8.86 7.14 -3.72
CA ASP A 395 -9.09 5.93 -2.93
C ASP A 395 -9.71 4.80 -3.78
N LEU A 396 -8.85 4.06 -4.47
CA LEU A 396 -9.17 2.93 -5.34
C LEU A 396 -8.37 1.71 -4.91
N LEU A 397 -9.04 0.59 -4.66
CA LEU A 397 -8.35 -0.68 -4.51
C LEU A 397 -7.91 -1.18 -5.89
N SER A 398 -6.61 -1.31 -6.11
CA SER A 398 -6.05 -1.80 -7.37
C SER A 398 -5.20 -3.04 -7.14
N CYS A 399 -5.49 -4.11 -7.91
CA CYS A 399 -4.71 -5.34 -7.95
C CYS A 399 -3.80 -5.34 -9.17
N GLN A 400 -2.53 -5.69 -8.99
CA GLN A 400 -1.52 -5.71 -10.04
C GLN A 400 -0.77 -7.04 -10.06
N SER A 401 -0.64 -7.64 -11.24
CA SER A 401 0.17 -8.83 -11.41
C SER A 401 1.63 -8.60 -11.05
N GLN A 402 2.23 -9.52 -10.27
CA GLN A 402 3.64 -9.47 -9.90
C GLN A 402 4.55 -9.81 -11.08
N SER A 403 4.08 -10.55 -12.07
CA SER A 403 4.75 -11.06 -13.26
C SER A 403 5.27 -12.51 -13.16
N ASN A 404 5.91 -13.00 -14.22
CA ASN A 404 6.20 -14.41 -14.46
C ASN A 404 7.69 -14.66 -14.77
N SER A 405 8.61 -13.91 -14.16
CA SER A 405 10.05 -14.05 -14.43
C SER A 405 10.71 -15.24 -13.74
N GLY A 406 10.03 -15.84 -12.74
CA GLY A 406 10.61 -16.89 -11.91
C GLY A 406 11.67 -16.40 -10.91
N ASP A 407 11.85 -15.09 -10.80
CA ASP A 407 12.81 -14.43 -9.92
C ASP A 407 12.24 -13.13 -9.33
N GLN A 408 13.09 -12.23 -8.81
CA GLN A 408 12.66 -10.94 -8.24
C GLN A 408 12.39 -9.85 -9.29
N ASN A 409 12.58 -10.11 -10.60
CA ASN A 409 12.17 -9.17 -11.62
C ASN A 409 10.64 -9.13 -11.72
N SER A 410 10.05 -7.96 -11.57
CA SER A 410 8.62 -7.78 -11.52
C SER A 410 8.19 -6.53 -12.30
N ARG A 411 6.89 -6.37 -12.48
CA ARG A 411 6.34 -5.12 -13.01
C ARG A 411 6.61 -3.99 -12.00
N PRO A 412 7.13 -2.84 -12.42
CA PRO A 412 7.37 -1.73 -11.51
C PRO A 412 6.09 -1.26 -10.80
N GLN A 413 4.91 -1.43 -11.40
CA GLN A 413 3.62 -1.16 -10.77
C GLN A 413 3.42 -2.00 -9.49
N ALA A 414 3.85 -3.26 -9.50
CA ALA A 414 3.67 -4.17 -8.35
C ALA A 414 4.59 -3.80 -7.16
N TRP A 415 5.66 -3.05 -7.40
CA TRP A 415 6.54 -2.55 -6.34
C TRP A 415 5.98 -1.33 -5.61
N ALA A 416 4.89 -0.72 -6.10
CA ALA A 416 4.22 0.38 -5.39
C ALA A 416 3.71 -0.08 -4.00
N LYS A 417 3.64 0.85 -3.05
CA LYS A 417 3.24 0.59 -1.65
C LYS A 417 1.74 0.41 -1.52
N ASN A 418 0.99 1.30 -2.19
CA ASN A 418 -0.47 1.42 -2.05
C ASN A 418 -1.26 0.38 -2.86
N ILE A 419 -0.60 -0.37 -3.74
CA ILE A 419 -1.24 -1.39 -4.59
C ILE A 419 -1.35 -2.74 -3.88
N VAL A 420 -2.24 -3.61 -4.34
CA VAL A 420 -2.25 -5.05 -4.01
C VAL A 420 -1.47 -5.79 -5.10
N ALA A 421 -0.24 -6.18 -4.83
CA ALA A 421 0.57 -6.99 -5.73
C ALA A 421 0.21 -8.46 -5.59
N VAL A 422 -0.02 -9.14 -6.72
CA VAL A 422 -0.53 -10.52 -6.77
C VAL A 422 0.50 -11.47 -7.37
N GLY A 423 0.97 -12.41 -6.56
CA GLY A 423 1.80 -13.55 -6.96
C GLY A 423 0.97 -14.73 -7.50
N GLY A 424 1.63 -15.86 -7.70
CA GLY A 424 0.97 -17.04 -8.23
C GLY A 424 1.50 -18.36 -7.67
N LEU A 425 0.67 -19.39 -7.71
CA LEU A 425 1.01 -20.76 -7.37
C LEU A 425 0.28 -21.74 -8.32
N ASP A 426 0.85 -22.92 -8.45
CA ASP A 426 0.26 -24.06 -9.18
C ASP A 426 -0.59 -24.91 -8.22
N PRO A 427 -1.91 -25.04 -8.45
CA PRO A 427 -2.80 -25.84 -7.63
C PRO A 427 -2.87 -27.31 -8.06
N HIS A 428 -2.13 -27.74 -9.08
CA HIS A 428 -2.18 -29.08 -9.68
C HIS A 428 -3.60 -29.56 -10.07
N ASN A 429 -4.51 -28.62 -10.36
CA ASN A 429 -5.93 -28.88 -10.65
C ASN A 429 -6.66 -29.64 -9.54
N THR A 430 -6.29 -29.47 -8.29
CA THR A 430 -6.92 -30.08 -7.13
C THR A 430 -7.55 -29.05 -6.19
N LEU A 431 -8.39 -29.51 -5.24
CA LEU A 431 -8.88 -28.71 -4.11
C LEU A 431 -8.04 -28.92 -2.86
N ASP A 432 -7.05 -29.79 -2.93
CA ASP A 432 -6.17 -30.09 -1.81
C ASP A 432 -5.03 -29.07 -1.75
N ARG A 433 -5.16 -28.10 -0.85
CA ARG A 433 -4.12 -27.09 -0.64
C ARG A 433 -2.77 -27.67 -0.20
N SER A 434 -2.68 -28.94 0.15
CA SER A 434 -1.43 -29.55 0.61
C SER A 434 -0.46 -29.90 -0.52
N ASP A 435 -0.94 -29.99 -1.76
CA ASP A 435 -0.12 -30.22 -2.96
C ASP A 435 0.22 -28.94 -3.73
N ASP A 436 -0.38 -27.78 -3.36
CA ASP A 436 -0.07 -26.50 -3.95
C ASP A 436 1.43 -26.16 -3.84
N ASN A 437 2.01 -25.64 -4.92
CA ASN A 437 3.40 -25.20 -4.91
C ASN A 437 3.63 -23.90 -5.71
N TRP A 438 4.72 -23.22 -5.43
CA TRP A 438 5.19 -22.09 -6.24
C TRP A 438 5.86 -22.63 -7.51
N ASN A 439 5.61 -21.99 -8.64
CA ASN A 439 6.18 -22.36 -9.95
C ASN A 439 7.14 -21.30 -10.51
N TYR A 440 6.64 -20.34 -11.31
CA TYR A 440 7.46 -19.34 -12.00
C TYR A 440 6.97 -17.89 -11.77
N ALA A 441 6.01 -17.64 -10.89
CA ALA A 441 5.60 -16.28 -10.58
C ALA A 441 6.79 -15.45 -10.07
N SER A 442 6.86 -14.19 -10.46
CA SER A 442 7.80 -13.25 -9.85
C SER A 442 7.51 -13.09 -8.37
N TYR A 443 8.54 -12.84 -7.55
CA TYR A 443 8.44 -12.80 -6.10
C TYR A 443 9.24 -11.66 -5.49
N GLY A 444 9.05 -11.42 -4.21
CA GLY A 444 9.71 -10.41 -3.42
C GLY A 444 10.93 -10.92 -2.62
N PRO A 445 11.38 -10.18 -1.64
CA PRO A 445 10.91 -8.84 -1.29
C PRO A 445 11.24 -7.80 -2.38
N ALA A 446 10.63 -6.62 -2.28
CA ALA A 446 11.07 -5.46 -3.06
C ALA A 446 12.53 -5.10 -2.72
N ALA A 447 13.18 -4.31 -3.57
CA ALA A 447 14.61 -3.98 -3.39
C ALA A 447 14.92 -3.25 -2.08
N ASP A 448 13.96 -2.48 -1.54
CA ASP A 448 14.04 -1.82 -0.25
C ASP A 448 13.69 -2.75 0.94
N GLY A 449 13.41 -4.01 0.67
CA GLY A 449 13.10 -5.04 1.65
C GLY A 449 11.63 -5.15 2.04
N ARG A 450 10.73 -4.32 1.48
CA ARG A 450 9.29 -4.42 1.72
C ARG A 450 8.74 -5.77 1.25
N GLN A 451 7.78 -6.30 2.02
CA GLN A 451 7.13 -7.57 1.69
C GLN A 451 6.24 -7.40 0.45
N LYS A 452 6.56 -8.17 -0.59
CA LYS A 452 5.78 -8.36 -1.82
C LYS A 452 5.93 -9.83 -2.28
N PRO A 453 4.95 -10.41 -3.02
CA PRO A 453 3.61 -9.86 -3.28
C PRO A 453 2.83 -9.61 -1.98
N ASP A 454 1.67 -8.96 -2.08
CA ASP A 454 0.73 -8.84 -0.94
C ASP A 454 -0.06 -10.14 -0.77
N LEU A 455 -0.60 -10.68 -1.86
CA LEU A 455 -1.40 -11.91 -1.93
C LEU A 455 -0.93 -12.78 -3.10
N LEU A 456 -1.39 -14.02 -3.15
CA LEU A 456 -1.27 -14.89 -4.31
C LEU A 456 -2.60 -15.60 -4.61
N HIS A 457 -2.69 -16.17 -5.82
CA HIS A 457 -3.74 -17.11 -6.18
C HIS A 457 -3.24 -18.07 -7.26
N PHE A 458 -4.11 -18.97 -7.73
CA PHE A 458 -3.81 -19.94 -8.76
C PHE A 458 -3.40 -19.28 -10.08
N ASN A 459 -2.30 -19.72 -10.63
CA ASN A 459 -1.74 -19.20 -11.87
C ASN A 459 -1.51 -20.28 -12.95
N GLU A 460 -2.18 -21.42 -12.83
CA GLU A 460 -2.17 -22.51 -13.81
C GLU A 460 -3.60 -22.99 -14.08
N ASP A 461 -3.86 -23.45 -15.33
CA ASP A 461 -5.08 -24.11 -15.76
C ASP A 461 -6.42 -23.41 -15.46
N VAL A 462 -6.55 -22.07 -15.65
CA VAL A 462 -7.82 -21.32 -15.46
C VAL A 462 -8.72 -21.43 -16.69
N LEU A 463 -9.85 -22.09 -16.52
CA LEU A 463 -10.93 -22.11 -17.51
C LEU A 463 -11.59 -20.73 -17.61
N CYS A 464 -11.44 -20.03 -18.70
CA CYS A 464 -11.98 -18.70 -18.89
C CYS A 464 -12.43 -18.45 -20.33
N PRO A 465 -13.24 -17.40 -20.60
CA PRO A 465 -13.61 -17.01 -21.95
C PRO A 465 -12.40 -16.78 -22.85
N SER A 466 -12.49 -17.25 -24.10
CA SER A 466 -11.47 -17.09 -25.13
C SER A 466 -11.96 -16.13 -26.22
N SER A 467 -11.04 -15.38 -26.79
CA SER A 467 -11.37 -14.46 -27.90
C SER A 467 -11.58 -15.13 -29.26
N SER A 468 -11.46 -16.46 -29.37
CA SER A 468 -11.54 -17.19 -30.63
C SER A 468 -12.96 -17.18 -31.24
N SER A 469 -14.01 -17.18 -30.42
CA SER A 469 -15.41 -16.97 -30.84
C SER A 469 -16.23 -16.31 -29.75
N ASP A 470 -17.51 -16.01 -29.99
CA ASP A 470 -18.41 -15.41 -29.00
C ASP A 470 -18.83 -16.39 -27.89
N THR A 471 -18.54 -17.67 -28.03
CA THR A 471 -18.92 -18.72 -27.10
C THR A 471 -17.76 -19.59 -26.65
N SER A 472 -16.54 -19.32 -27.11
CA SER A 472 -15.38 -20.16 -26.81
C SER A 472 -14.76 -19.89 -25.46
N TYR A 473 -14.29 -20.95 -24.84
CA TYR A 473 -13.52 -20.94 -23.62
C TYR A 473 -12.16 -21.62 -23.85
N GLN A 474 -11.19 -21.31 -23.03
CA GLN A 474 -9.89 -21.97 -22.98
C GLN A 474 -9.68 -22.57 -21.58
N PRO A 475 -9.23 -23.80 -21.45
CA PRO A 475 -9.12 -24.46 -20.15
C PRO A 475 -7.81 -24.12 -19.43
N ASN A 476 -6.94 -23.40 -20.07
CA ASN A 476 -5.58 -23.20 -19.61
C ASN A 476 -5.07 -21.78 -19.88
N PHE A 477 -5.60 -20.83 -19.13
CA PHE A 477 -5.07 -19.47 -19.04
C PHE A 477 -4.17 -19.37 -17.80
N ASN A 478 -2.87 -18.97 -17.93
CA ASN A 478 -1.82 -19.06 -16.91
C ASN A 478 -1.22 -17.73 -16.51
N GLY A 479 -0.28 -17.80 -15.52
CA GLY A 479 0.53 -16.71 -15.03
C GLY A 479 -0.16 -15.89 -13.96
N THR A 480 0.56 -14.95 -13.37
CA THR A 480 -0.02 -13.98 -12.44
C THR A 480 -1.12 -13.15 -13.09
N SER A 481 -1.22 -13.18 -14.43
CA SER A 481 -2.34 -12.63 -15.21
C SER A 481 -3.67 -13.32 -14.94
N ALA A 482 -3.67 -14.59 -14.54
CA ALA A 482 -4.86 -15.31 -14.11
C ALA A 482 -5.14 -15.09 -12.61
N ALA A 483 -4.10 -15.14 -11.78
CA ALA A 483 -4.20 -14.94 -10.34
C ALA A 483 -4.76 -13.54 -9.98
N THR A 484 -4.35 -12.50 -10.70
CA THR A 484 -4.72 -11.10 -10.40
C THR A 484 -6.22 -10.84 -10.53
N PRO A 485 -6.92 -11.20 -11.61
CA PRO A 485 -8.37 -11.02 -11.71
C PRO A 485 -9.14 -11.91 -10.72
N ILE A 486 -8.61 -13.06 -10.32
CA ILE A 486 -9.22 -13.85 -9.25
C ILE A 486 -9.19 -13.06 -7.94
N VAL A 487 -8.03 -12.56 -7.52
CA VAL A 487 -7.88 -11.74 -6.30
C VAL A 487 -8.77 -10.48 -6.37
N ALA A 488 -8.80 -9.81 -7.51
CA ALA A 488 -9.65 -8.64 -7.72
C ALA A 488 -11.14 -8.97 -7.59
N GLY A 489 -11.57 -10.12 -8.09
CA GLY A 489 -12.93 -10.62 -7.93
C GLY A 489 -13.30 -10.91 -6.46
N TYR A 490 -12.36 -11.48 -5.68
CA TYR A 490 -12.54 -11.64 -4.24
C TYR A 490 -12.73 -10.30 -3.52
N PHE A 491 -11.98 -9.26 -3.90
CA PHE A 491 -12.24 -7.91 -3.39
C PHE A 491 -13.63 -7.40 -3.78
N GLY A 492 -14.08 -7.68 -5.02
CA GLY A 492 -15.44 -7.33 -5.43
C GLY A 492 -16.51 -7.98 -4.54
N LEU A 493 -16.35 -9.26 -4.17
CA LEU A 493 -17.22 -9.94 -3.22
C LEU A 493 -17.13 -9.32 -1.82
N LEU A 494 -15.93 -8.97 -1.35
CA LEU A 494 -15.74 -8.29 -0.07
C LEU A 494 -16.47 -6.94 -0.02
N PHE A 495 -16.46 -6.17 -1.11
CA PHE A 495 -17.21 -4.91 -1.21
C PHE A 495 -18.73 -5.12 -1.13
N GLN A 496 -19.24 -6.22 -1.73
CA GLN A 496 -20.65 -6.59 -1.56
C GLN A 496 -20.95 -6.97 -0.12
N MET A 497 -20.14 -7.85 0.49
CA MET A 497 -20.30 -8.25 1.90
C MET A 497 -20.30 -7.04 2.84
N TRP A 498 -19.43 -6.09 2.62
CA TRP A 498 -19.38 -4.85 3.39
C TRP A 498 -20.64 -4.03 3.21
N HIS A 499 -21.09 -3.81 1.97
CA HIS A 499 -22.31 -3.07 1.67
C HIS A 499 -23.55 -3.68 2.33
N GLU A 500 -23.65 -5.00 2.34
CA GLU A 500 -24.78 -5.74 2.93
C GLU A 500 -24.66 -5.87 4.46
N GLY A 501 -23.73 -5.17 5.11
CA GLY A 501 -23.63 -5.10 6.57
C GLY A 501 -23.11 -6.38 7.24
N VAL A 502 -22.35 -7.21 6.52
CA VAL A 502 -21.73 -8.43 7.09
C VAL A 502 -20.83 -8.09 8.28
N TYR A 503 -20.20 -6.93 8.27
CA TYR A 503 -19.43 -6.42 9.40
C TYR A 503 -20.30 -5.45 10.22
N PRO A 504 -20.58 -5.74 11.51
CA PRO A 504 -21.42 -4.91 12.35
C PRO A 504 -20.98 -3.44 12.39
N GLY A 505 -21.93 -2.52 12.26
CA GLY A 505 -21.66 -1.08 12.24
C GLY A 505 -21.12 -0.51 10.92
N HIS A 506 -20.99 -1.35 9.89
CA HIS A 506 -20.47 -0.96 8.58
C HIS A 506 -21.48 -1.26 7.45
N GLY A 507 -21.31 -0.60 6.29
CA GLY A 507 -22.19 -0.81 5.13
C GLY A 507 -23.46 0.04 5.14
N GLY A 508 -24.49 -0.40 4.40
CA GLY A 508 -25.85 0.16 4.46
C GLY A 508 -26.11 1.48 3.74
N ALA A 509 -25.14 2.06 3.00
CA ALA A 509 -25.42 3.23 2.16
C ALA A 509 -26.19 2.86 0.89
N ALA A 510 -26.56 3.85 0.05
CA ALA A 510 -27.44 3.65 -1.09
C ALA A 510 -26.88 2.69 -2.16
N THR A 511 -25.56 2.65 -2.32
CA THR A 511 -24.88 1.77 -3.29
C THR A 511 -23.62 1.16 -2.69
N VAL A 512 -23.11 0.09 -3.31
CA VAL A 512 -21.80 -0.49 -2.94
C VAL A 512 -20.68 0.54 -3.00
N PHE A 513 -20.71 1.43 -3.98
CA PHE A 513 -19.72 2.51 -4.09
C PHE A 513 -19.78 3.50 -2.92
N ASP A 514 -20.99 3.88 -2.49
CA ASP A 514 -21.18 4.88 -1.41
C ASP A 514 -20.83 4.32 -0.04
N SER A 515 -21.02 3.01 0.17
CA SER A 515 -20.74 2.32 1.45
C SER A 515 -19.40 1.60 1.50
N ARG A 516 -18.62 1.60 0.40
CA ARG A 516 -17.37 0.83 0.34
C ARG A 516 -16.42 1.17 1.49
N PRO A 517 -15.68 0.19 2.03
CA PRO A 517 -14.59 0.48 2.94
C PRO A 517 -13.48 1.24 2.19
N ARG A 518 -12.60 1.90 2.90
CA ARG A 518 -11.37 2.43 2.33
C ARG A 518 -10.54 1.30 1.71
N SER A 519 -9.77 1.61 0.67
CA SER A 519 -8.90 0.64 0.01
C SER A 519 -7.93 -0.04 0.98
N THR A 520 -7.41 0.69 1.96
CA THR A 520 -6.58 0.17 3.04
C THR A 520 -7.32 -0.82 3.93
N THR A 521 -8.59 -0.53 4.26
CA THR A 521 -9.43 -1.40 5.09
C THR A 521 -9.79 -2.68 4.33
N ALA A 522 -10.17 -2.57 3.06
CA ALA A 522 -10.40 -3.75 2.22
C ALA A 522 -9.14 -4.62 2.14
N LYS A 523 -7.97 -4.00 1.91
CA LYS A 523 -6.66 -4.67 1.91
C LYS A 523 -6.39 -5.32 3.27
N ALA A 524 -6.54 -4.62 4.38
CA ALA A 524 -6.29 -5.13 5.73
C ALA A 524 -7.19 -6.33 6.09
N LEU A 525 -8.48 -6.28 5.76
CA LEU A 525 -9.41 -7.40 5.95
C LEU A 525 -8.97 -8.63 5.17
N MET A 526 -8.68 -8.48 3.88
CA MET A 526 -8.26 -9.58 3.03
C MET A 526 -6.94 -10.22 3.51
N LEU A 527 -5.95 -9.39 3.87
CA LEU A 527 -4.66 -9.88 4.36
C LEU A 527 -4.77 -10.55 5.73
N SER A 528 -5.61 -10.01 6.63
CA SER A 528 -5.81 -10.55 7.97
C SER A 528 -6.45 -11.94 7.96
N THR A 529 -7.35 -12.20 6.99
CA THR A 529 -8.13 -13.44 6.90
C THR A 529 -7.56 -14.43 5.87
N ALA A 530 -6.55 -14.06 5.10
CA ALA A 530 -5.94 -14.90 4.08
C ALA A 530 -5.48 -16.26 4.63
N TYR A 531 -5.61 -17.30 3.80
CA TYR A 531 -5.04 -18.62 4.08
C TYR A 531 -3.53 -18.58 3.85
N ARG A 532 -2.76 -18.83 4.89
CA ARG A 532 -1.29 -18.81 4.86
C ARG A 532 -0.76 -20.23 4.76
N TYR A 533 -0.10 -20.52 3.65
CA TYR A 533 0.57 -21.80 3.44
C TYR A 533 1.74 -21.99 4.41
N PRO A 534 2.06 -23.23 4.84
CA PRO A 534 3.31 -23.50 5.53
C PRO A 534 4.50 -23.01 4.69
N LEU A 535 5.43 -22.24 5.30
CA LEU A 535 6.57 -21.66 4.56
C LEU A 535 7.55 -22.71 4.02
N THR A 536 7.39 -23.98 4.42
CA THR A 536 8.15 -25.14 3.94
C THR A 536 7.47 -25.90 2.80
N GLN A 537 6.20 -25.59 2.50
CA GLN A 537 5.41 -26.30 1.50
C GLN A 537 5.75 -25.78 0.11
N GLY A 538 6.06 -26.67 -0.84
CA GLY A 538 6.09 -26.38 -2.28
C GLY A 538 6.87 -25.13 -2.69
N GLY A 539 7.84 -24.67 -1.90
CA GLY A 539 8.57 -23.45 -2.15
C GLY A 539 7.81 -22.16 -1.83
N LEU A 540 6.63 -22.21 -1.19
CA LEU A 540 5.78 -21.08 -0.82
C LEU A 540 6.34 -20.30 0.37
N THR A 541 7.56 -19.78 0.24
CA THR A 541 8.19 -18.87 1.22
C THR A 541 7.39 -17.58 1.39
N ARG A 542 7.66 -16.79 2.43
CA ARG A 542 7.00 -15.48 2.62
C ARG A 542 7.14 -14.57 1.40
N ALA A 543 8.31 -14.51 0.80
CA ALA A 543 8.58 -13.70 -0.39
C ALA A 543 7.80 -14.17 -1.64
N ARG A 544 7.29 -15.40 -1.66
CA ARG A 544 6.54 -15.96 -2.79
C ARG A 544 5.04 -15.95 -2.56
N GLN A 545 4.58 -16.29 -1.35
CA GLN A 545 3.15 -16.31 -1.06
C GLN A 545 2.58 -14.97 -0.58
N GLY A 546 3.43 -13.99 -0.27
CA GLY A 546 2.94 -12.80 0.42
C GLY A 546 2.30 -13.15 1.76
N TRP A 547 1.15 -12.61 2.02
CA TRP A 547 0.38 -12.91 3.24
C TRP A 547 -0.62 -14.06 3.05
N GLY A 548 -0.62 -14.69 1.88
CA GLY A 548 -1.40 -15.89 1.60
C GLY A 548 -2.43 -15.70 0.49
N MET A 549 -3.38 -16.63 0.42
CA MET A 549 -4.47 -16.66 -0.56
C MET A 549 -5.76 -16.09 0.05
N PRO A 550 -6.54 -15.27 -0.65
CA PRO A 550 -7.85 -14.79 -0.21
C PRO A 550 -8.74 -15.91 0.34
N ASP A 551 -9.37 -15.67 1.50
CA ASP A 551 -10.31 -16.59 2.14
C ASP A 551 -11.49 -15.82 2.73
N LEU A 552 -12.51 -15.58 1.91
CA LEU A 552 -13.72 -14.84 2.32
C LEU A 552 -14.67 -15.70 3.15
N GLY A 553 -14.58 -17.02 3.06
CA GLY A 553 -15.31 -17.91 3.97
C GLY A 553 -14.87 -17.64 5.42
N ARG A 554 -13.57 -17.63 5.64
CA ARG A 554 -12.99 -17.28 6.93
C ARG A 554 -13.30 -15.83 7.35
N ALA A 555 -13.23 -14.89 6.42
CA ALA A 555 -13.59 -13.50 6.70
C ALA A 555 -15.05 -13.37 7.17
N TYR A 556 -15.96 -14.12 6.57
CA TYR A 556 -17.37 -14.18 6.97
C TYR A 556 -17.55 -14.84 8.34
N ASP A 557 -16.91 -15.98 8.59
CA ASP A 557 -17.03 -16.71 9.85
C ASP A 557 -16.53 -15.88 11.05
N GLU A 558 -15.45 -15.12 10.86
CA GLU A 558 -14.81 -14.33 11.89
C GLU A 558 -15.38 -12.91 12.03
N ARG A 559 -16.36 -12.51 11.22
CA ARG A 559 -16.87 -11.14 11.12
C ARG A 559 -17.34 -10.52 12.45
N LEU A 560 -17.96 -11.31 13.33
CA LEU A 560 -18.45 -10.84 14.64
C LEU A 560 -17.32 -10.67 15.67
N ASN A 561 -16.19 -11.34 15.46
CA ASN A 561 -14.99 -11.26 16.31
C ASN A 561 -13.93 -10.33 15.70
N THR A 562 -14.34 -9.47 14.76
CA THR A 562 -13.48 -8.53 14.06
C THR A 562 -13.78 -7.10 14.50
N TYR A 563 -12.74 -6.35 14.84
CA TYR A 563 -12.79 -4.90 15.06
C TYR A 563 -12.11 -4.19 13.91
N ILE A 564 -12.69 -3.08 13.46
CA ILE A 564 -12.25 -2.36 12.27
C ILE A 564 -12.17 -0.86 12.54
N VAL A 565 -11.03 -0.25 12.16
CA VAL A 565 -10.89 1.19 11.97
C VAL A 565 -10.76 1.43 10.47
N ASP A 566 -11.73 2.12 9.87
CA ASP A 566 -11.81 2.41 8.43
C ASP A 566 -11.29 3.81 8.12
N GLU A 567 -10.00 4.08 8.41
CA GLU A 567 -9.36 5.40 8.31
C GLU A 567 -10.07 6.52 9.13
N THR A 568 -10.85 6.15 10.12
CA THR A 568 -11.62 7.09 10.96
C THR A 568 -10.79 7.72 12.08
N HIS A 569 -9.64 7.15 12.38
CA HIS A 569 -8.71 7.65 13.38
C HIS A 569 -7.48 8.25 12.72
N LEU A 570 -7.11 9.45 13.19
CA LEU A 570 -5.92 10.15 12.74
C LEU A 570 -4.79 10.00 13.76
N ILE A 571 -3.56 10.10 13.28
CA ILE A 571 -2.38 10.02 14.12
C ILE A 571 -1.32 11.02 13.63
N SER A 572 -0.71 11.75 14.57
CA SER A 572 0.42 12.64 14.32
C SER A 572 1.74 11.98 14.75
N ALA A 573 2.86 12.55 14.36
CA ALA A 573 4.18 12.07 14.78
C ALA A 573 4.27 12.02 16.31
N PHE A 574 4.88 10.93 16.83
CA PHE A 574 5.09 10.63 18.25
C PHE A 574 3.81 10.36 19.06
N VAL A 575 2.64 10.32 18.43
CA VAL A 575 1.39 9.95 19.08
C VAL A 575 1.20 8.44 19.03
N THR A 576 0.48 7.89 20.01
CA THR A 576 0.09 6.49 20.05
C THR A 576 -1.41 6.37 20.26
N ASN A 577 -2.11 5.78 19.32
CA ASN A 577 -3.50 5.38 19.47
C ASN A 577 -3.53 3.98 20.08
N THR A 578 -4.33 3.79 21.14
CA THR A 578 -4.34 2.54 21.91
C THR A 578 -5.75 1.96 21.95
N TYR A 579 -5.84 0.66 21.68
CA TYR A 579 -7.07 -0.14 21.67
C TYR A 579 -6.90 -1.32 22.62
N THR A 580 -7.94 -1.66 23.35
CA THR A 580 -7.94 -2.80 24.27
C THR A 580 -9.01 -3.80 23.89
N PHE A 581 -8.66 -5.08 23.92
CA PHE A 581 -9.55 -6.17 23.54
C PHE A 581 -9.50 -7.27 24.60
N ASN A 582 -10.65 -7.79 24.97
CA ASN A 582 -10.72 -9.00 25.79
C ASN A 582 -10.68 -10.22 24.86
N VAL A 583 -9.68 -11.06 25.00
CA VAL A 583 -9.52 -12.32 24.25
C VAL A 583 -10.00 -13.46 25.12
N PRO A 584 -11.05 -14.22 24.71
CA PRO A 584 -11.57 -15.35 25.46
C PRO A 584 -10.58 -16.51 25.55
N ASP A 585 -10.74 -17.34 26.56
CA ASP A 585 -10.05 -18.62 26.62
C ASP A 585 -10.46 -19.52 25.44
N GLY A 586 -9.48 -20.27 24.90
CA GLY A 586 -9.69 -21.13 23.75
C GLY A 586 -9.77 -20.40 22.40
N THR A 587 -9.56 -19.09 22.34
CA THR A 587 -9.45 -18.35 21.06
C THR A 587 -8.32 -18.96 20.22
N PRO A 588 -8.60 -19.42 18.99
CA PRO A 588 -7.61 -20.14 18.19
C PRO A 588 -6.48 -19.26 17.71
N GLN A 589 -6.75 -17.99 17.45
CA GLN A 589 -5.78 -17.03 16.92
C GLN A 589 -6.18 -15.60 17.31
N PHE A 590 -5.16 -14.77 17.60
CA PHE A 590 -5.30 -13.32 17.68
C PHE A 590 -4.49 -12.70 16.55
N ARG A 591 -5.10 -11.79 15.80
CA ARG A 591 -4.46 -11.13 14.65
C ARG A 591 -4.76 -9.65 14.68
N ALA A 592 -3.73 -8.85 14.48
CA ALA A 592 -3.85 -7.41 14.25
C ALA A 592 -3.13 -7.07 12.95
N THR A 593 -3.77 -6.29 12.10
CA THR A 593 -3.28 -5.86 10.79
C THR A 593 -3.45 -4.37 10.65
N LEU A 594 -2.35 -3.66 10.46
CA LEU A 594 -2.28 -2.23 10.15
C LEU A 594 -1.96 -2.06 8.67
N VAL A 595 -2.73 -1.21 7.98
CA VAL A 595 -2.46 -0.76 6.61
C VAL A 595 -2.70 0.73 6.53
N TYR A 596 -1.81 1.47 5.90
CA TYR A 596 -2.01 2.89 5.66
C TYR A 596 -1.58 3.29 4.25
N ARG A 597 -2.24 4.31 3.70
CA ARG A 597 -1.80 4.92 2.44
C ARG A 597 -0.63 5.84 2.72
N ASP A 598 0.43 5.63 1.99
CA ASP A 598 1.64 6.41 2.14
C ASP A 598 1.86 7.29 0.89
N PRO A 599 2.24 8.55 1.05
CA PRO A 599 2.58 9.39 -0.09
C PRO A 599 3.58 8.74 -1.05
N PRO A 600 3.63 9.14 -2.34
CA PRO A 600 4.53 8.52 -3.32
C PRO A 600 5.98 8.59 -2.85
N GLY A 601 6.66 7.44 -2.93
CA GLY A 601 8.08 7.32 -2.56
C GLY A 601 9.00 8.06 -3.54
N THR A 602 10.20 8.34 -3.07
CA THR A 602 11.24 8.97 -3.88
C THR A 602 12.04 7.89 -4.62
N PRO A 603 12.01 7.82 -5.97
CA PRO A 603 12.77 6.80 -6.73
C PRO A 603 14.28 6.85 -6.49
N ASN A 604 14.81 7.99 -6.08
CA ASN A 604 16.22 8.18 -5.75
C ASN A 604 16.64 7.60 -4.39
N SER A 605 15.67 7.21 -3.55
CA SER A 605 15.94 6.63 -2.22
C SER A 605 16.13 5.12 -2.29
N SER A 606 16.85 4.54 -1.34
CA SER A 606 16.90 3.09 -1.13
C SER A 606 15.77 2.58 -0.25
N VAL A 607 14.97 3.47 0.36
CA VAL A 607 13.75 3.18 1.12
C VAL A 607 12.65 4.10 0.62
N HIS A 608 11.51 3.53 0.24
CA HIS A 608 10.46 4.27 -0.45
C HIS A 608 9.26 4.63 0.41
N ARG A 609 9.19 4.14 1.65
CA ARG A 609 8.24 4.60 2.66
C ARG A 609 8.53 6.07 3.02
N VAL A 610 7.50 6.89 3.11
CA VAL A 610 7.58 8.32 3.48
C VAL A 610 7.18 8.51 4.94
N ASN A 611 5.95 8.14 5.31
CA ASN A 611 5.50 8.14 6.70
C ASN A 611 5.70 6.77 7.35
N ASN A 612 5.94 6.72 8.66
CA ASN A 612 6.09 5.49 9.41
C ASN A 612 5.05 5.39 10.52
N LEU A 613 4.09 4.49 10.34
CA LEU A 613 3.18 4.06 11.38
C LEU A 613 3.55 2.63 11.76
N SER A 614 3.66 2.34 13.06
CA SER A 614 4.03 1.01 13.54
C SER A 614 2.95 0.38 14.39
N LEU A 615 2.78 -0.93 14.21
CA LEU A 615 1.89 -1.78 14.98
C LEU A 615 2.65 -2.39 16.16
N ARG A 616 2.11 -2.24 17.37
CA ARG A 616 2.60 -2.93 18.57
C ARG A 616 1.44 -3.58 19.32
N VAL A 617 1.58 -4.84 19.66
CA VAL A 617 0.56 -5.59 20.41
C VAL A 617 1.17 -6.08 21.73
N VAL A 618 0.42 -5.94 22.84
CA VAL A 618 0.85 -6.36 24.16
C VAL A 618 -0.15 -7.36 24.72
N ALA A 619 0.33 -8.55 25.06
CA ALA A 619 -0.45 -9.61 25.66
C ALA A 619 -0.74 -9.33 27.16
N PRO A 620 -1.71 -10.02 27.78
CA PRO A 620 -2.07 -9.84 29.20
C PRO A 620 -0.88 -9.99 30.17
N GLY A 621 0.12 -10.82 29.83
CA GLY A 621 1.34 -11.00 30.60
C GLY A 621 2.41 -9.93 30.41
N GLY A 622 2.14 -8.86 29.65
CA GLY A 622 3.10 -7.80 29.35
C GLY A 622 4.05 -8.12 28.18
N GLN A 623 3.94 -9.28 27.56
CA GLN A 623 4.75 -9.66 26.40
C GLN A 623 4.32 -8.82 25.17
N ALA A 624 5.28 -8.14 24.55
CA ALA A 624 5.04 -7.29 23.40
C ALA A 624 5.44 -7.97 22.08
N TYR A 625 4.69 -7.67 21.01
CA TYR A 625 4.95 -8.09 19.64
C TYR A 625 4.96 -6.84 18.76
N TRP A 626 5.96 -6.72 17.91
CA TRP A 626 6.02 -5.66 16.91
C TRP A 626 5.56 -6.19 15.54
N GLY A 627 5.02 -5.30 14.73
CA GLY A 627 4.55 -5.60 13.39
C GLY A 627 5.61 -6.32 12.56
N ASN A 628 5.19 -7.34 11.83
CA ASN A 628 6.00 -8.19 10.94
C ASN A 628 7.15 -8.97 11.60
N PHE A 629 7.44 -8.76 12.89
CA PHE A 629 8.57 -9.41 13.55
C PHE A 629 8.36 -10.93 13.67
N GLY A 630 9.28 -11.70 13.10
CA GLY A 630 9.23 -13.17 13.03
C GLY A 630 8.49 -13.73 11.83
N LEU A 631 7.69 -12.91 11.13
CA LEU A 631 6.80 -13.36 10.03
C LEU A 631 7.53 -13.68 8.71
N THR A 632 8.79 -13.31 8.58
CA THR A 632 9.61 -13.70 7.41
C THR A 632 9.92 -15.19 7.39
N SER A 633 10.06 -15.81 8.57
CA SER A 633 10.45 -17.22 8.75
C SER A 633 9.35 -18.07 9.38
N SER A 634 8.23 -17.49 9.80
CA SER A 634 7.09 -18.14 10.44
C SER A 634 5.77 -17.53 9.98
N ASN A 635 4.68 -18.28 10.12
CA ASN A 635 3.32 -17.73 10.00
C ASN A 635 2.82 -17.07 11.29
N TRP A 636 3.67 -17.05 12.34
CA TRP A 636 3.35 -16.50 13.65
C TRP A 636 4.41 -15.50 14.08
N SER A 637 3.97 -14.43 14.71
CA SER A 637 4.85 -13.40 15.23
C SER A 637 5.69 -13.92 16.38
N SER A 638 6.94 -13.50 16.43
CA SER A 638 7.81 -13.72 17.58
C SER A 638 7.63 -12.58 18.60
N PRO A 639 7.67 -12.87 19.91
CA PRO A 639 7.68 -11.82 20.92
C PRO A 639 8.96 -11.00 20.87
N GLY A 640 8.87 -9.71 21.25
CA GLY A 640 9.97 -8.76 21.14
C GLY A 640 10.00 -8.08 19.76
N GLY A 641 11.18 -7.75 19.29
CA GLY A 641 11.40 -7.04 18.04
C GLY A 641 11.48 -5.53 18.22
N ALA A 642 11.43 -4.82 17.11
CA ALA A 642 11.39 -3.37 17.01
C ALA A 642 10.35 -2.96 15.95
N ALA A 643 10.00 -1.69 15.91
CA ALA A 643 9.14 -1.11 14.89
C ALA A 643 9.65 -1.44 13.47
N ASP A 644 8.76 -1.84 12.59
CA ASP A 644 9.07 -2.00 11.17
C ASP A 644 9.22 -0.61 10.54
N PHE A 645 10.32 -0.35 9.87
CA PHE A 645 10.58 0.95 9.25
C PHE A 645 10.44 0.93 7.72
N ARG A 646 10.01 -0.18 7.14
CA ARG A 646 9.96 -0.38 5.68
C ARG A 646 8.55 -0.51 5.15
N ASP A 647 7.75 -1.37 5.76
CA ASP A 647 6.44 -1.74 5.25
C ASP A 647 5.35 -0.72 5.64
N THR A 648 4.37 -0.54 4.74
CA THR A 648 3.12 0.19 4.99
C THR A 648 2.00 -0.76 5.39
N VAL A 649 2.33 -2.04 5.53
CA VAL A 649 1.48 -3.15 5.94
C VAL A 649 2.18 -3.87 7.07
N GLU A 650 1.58 -3.88 8.25
CA GLU A 650 2.14 -4.57 9.41
C GLU A 650 1.15 -5.55 10.03
N HIS A 651 1.66 -6.69 10.43
CA HIS A 651 0.89 -7.77 11.02
C HIS A 651 1.47 -8.25 12.35
N VAL A 652 0.59 -8.55 13.29
CA VAL A 652 0.88 -9.38 14.45
C VAL A 652 -0.09 -10.55 14.44
N PHE A 653 0.44 -11.76 14.32
CA PHE A 653 -0.31 -13.01 14.30
C PHE A 653 0.15 -13.90 15.46
N VAL A 654 -0.75 -14.22 16.38
CA VAL A 654 -0.47 -15.05 17.54
C VAL A 654 -1.36 -16.28 17.53
N ALA A 655 -0.75 -17.46 17.50
CA ALA A 655 -1.45 -18.73 17.67
C ALA A 655 -1.77 -18.94 19.14
N THR A 656 -2.96 -19.50 19.45
CA THR A 656 -3.39 -19.83 20.80
C THR A 656 -3.07 -18.71 21.80
N PRO A 657 -3.65 -17.51 21.63
CA PRO A 657 -3.38 -16.36 22.48
C PRO A 657 -3.83 -16.64 23.92
N ALA A 658 -3.12 -16.10 24.89
CA ALA A 658 -3.54 -16.15 26.30
C ALA A 658 -4.87 -15.39 26.47
N ALA A 659 -5.78 -15.95 27.25
CA ALA A 659 -7.01 -15.26 27.63
C ALA A 659 -6.72 -14.01 28.46
N GLY A 660 -7.54 -12.97 28.30
CA GLY A 660 -7.45 -11.72 29.04
C GLY A 660 -7.35 -10.49 28.16
N GLN A 661 -6.97 -9.36 28.75
CA GLN A 661 -6.91 -8.08 28.07
C GLN A 661 -5.64 -7.93 27.23
N TRP A 662 -5.81 -7.77 25.93
CA TRP A 662 -4.75 -7.47 24.96
C TRP A 662 -4.81 -5.98 24.59
N THR A 663 -3.65 -5.38 24.39
CA THR A 663 -3.54 -3.97 23.96
C THR A 663 -2.93 -3.93 22.58
N VAL A 664 -3.59 -3.25 21.64
CA VAL A 664 -3.10 -2.96 20.29
C VAL A 664 -2.78 -1.48 20.21
N GLN A 665 -1.61 -1.15 19.74
CA GLN A 665 -1.13 0.22 19.62
C GLN A 665 -0.72 0.50 18.18
N VAL A 666 -1.23 1.60 17.63
CA VAL A 666 -0.73 2.19 16.39
C VAL A 666 0.07 3.43 16.78
N ARG A 667 1.31 3.49 16.34
CA ARG A 667 2.26 4.54 16.71
C ARG A 667 2.68 5.32 15.48
N GLY A 668 2.57 6.63 15.53
CA GLY A 668 3.18 7.53 14.55
C GLY A 668 4.66 7.70 14.83
N GLU A 669 5.50 6.80 14.31
CA GLU A 669 6.94 6.87 14.53
C GLU A 669 7.56 8.04 13.77
N GLU A 670 7.10 8.27 12.53
CA GLU A 670 7.57 9.34 11.66
C GLU A 670 6.42 9.77 10.74
N ILE A 671 5.98 11.01 10.82
CA ILE A 671 5.01 11.60 9.89
C ILE A 671 5.61 12.91 9.41
N VAL A 672 6.12 12.88 8.18
CA VAL A 672 6.91 13.98 7.58
C VAL A 672 6.23 14.58 6.35
N GLN A 673 5.18 13.93 5.86
CA GLN A 673 4.32 14.45 4.82
C GLN A 673 2.87 14.16 5.21
N ASP A 674 1.95 15.09 4.88
CA ASP A 674 0.54 14.92 5.16
C ASP A 674 0.00 13.65 4.50
N GLY A 675 -0.42 12.70 5.32
CA GLY A 675 -0.98 11.40 4.95
C GLY A 675 -2.50 11.41 4.91
N HIS A 676 -3.15 12.50 5.37
CA HIS A 676 -4.59 12.69 5.38
C HIS A 676 -4.94 14.13 4.95
N VAL A 677 -4.86 14.38 3.67
CA VAL A 677 -4.99 15.71 3.03
C VAL A 677 -6.36 16.40 3.21
N GLN A 678 -7.32 15.76 3.89
CA GLN A 678 -8.64 16.32 4.20
C GLN A 678 -8.61 17.26 5.43
N THR A 679 -7.56 17.18 6.23
CA THR A 679 -7.30 18.08 7.37
C THR A 679 -6.06 18.93 7.08
N PRO A 680 -5.95 20.15 7.65
CA PRO A 680 -4.77 20.98 7.45
C PRO A 680 -3.57 20.61 8.35
N GLN A 681 -3.73 19.61 9.21
CA GLN A 681 -2.70 19.15 10.12
C GLN A 681 -1.77 18.13 9.42
N LEU A 682 -0.51 18.08 9.86
CA LEU A 682 0.43 17.05 9.45
C LEU A 682 0.10 15.77 10.23
N ASP A 683 -0.73 14.93 9.63
CA ASP A 683 -1.20 13.68 10.22
C ASP A 683 -1.34 12.56 9.17
N ALA A 684 -1.74 11.38 9.60
CA ALA A 684 -2.03 10.26 8.73
C ALA A 684 -3.26 9.50 9.24
N SER A 685 -4.04 8.96 8.30
CA SER A 685 -5.09 7.98 8.57
C SER A 685 -4.58 6.55 8.36
N TYR A 686 -5.28 5.57 8.92
CA TYR A 686 -4.93 4.17 8.78
C TYR A 686 -6.15 3.26 8.91
N ALA A 687 -6.04 2.07 8.33
CA ALA A 687 -6.90 0.95 8.61
C ALA A 687 -6.27 0.05 9.68
N LEU A 688 -7.06 -0.34 10.67
CA LEU A 688 -6.69 -1.35 11.66
C LEU A 688 -7.77 -2.44 11.68
N VAL A 689 -7.36 -3.68 11.47
CA VAL A 689 -8.23 -4.85 11.59
C VAL A 689 -7.69 -5.74 12.70
N VAL A 690 -8.53 -6.01 13.72
CA VAL A 690 -8.19 -6.91 14.83
C VAL A 690 -9.19 -8.05 14.85
N VAL A 691 -8.72 -9.29 14.76
CA VAL A 691 -9.53 -10.52 14.75
C VAL A 691 -9.17 -11.39 15.95
N GLY A 692 -10.18 -12.03 16.53
CA GLY A 692 -10.02 -12.86 17.72
C GLY A 692 -10.31 -12.11 19.02
N LYS A 693 -10.90 -10.89 18.93
CA LYS A 693 -11.53 -10.28 20.09
C LYS A 693 -12.70 -11.17 20.54
N GLY A 694 -12.93 -11.24 21.81
CA GLY A 694 -14.17 -11.79 22.34
C GLY A 694 -15.36 -10.98 21.84
N PRO A 695 -16.57 -11.52 21.98
CA PRO A 695 -17.73 -10.65 21.98
C PRO A 695 -17.40 -9.55 22.98
N GLU A 696 -17.70 -8.31 22.62
CA GLU A 696 -17.65 -7.22 23.61
C GLU A 696 -18.27 -7.78 24.88
N PRO A 697 -17.68 -7.55 26.09
CA PRO A 697 -18.43 -7.82 27.28
C PRO A 697 -19.83 -7.27 26.98
N VAL A 698 -20.88 -8.04 27.24
CA VAL A 698 -22.23 -7.51 27.16
C VAL A 698 -22.28 -6.42 28.24
N GLY A 699 -21.60 -5.37 27.95
CA GLY A 699 -21.52 -4.16 28.71
C GLY A 699 -22.82 -3.47 28.43
N CYS A 700 -23.70 -3.47 29.34
CA CYS A 700 -25.01 -2.86 29.26
C CYS A 700 -25.88 -3.40 28.10
N PRO A 701 -26.72 -4.40 28.35
CA PRO A 701 -27.82 -4.68 27.44
C PRO A 701 -28.59 -3.39 27.21
N GLY A 702 -28.54 -2.86 26.00
CA GLY A 702 -29.22 -1.62 25.67
C GLY A 702 -28.32 -0.45 25.24
N ASP A 703 -26.98 -0.48 25.43
CA ASP A 703 -26.04 0.48 24.86
C ASP A 703 -25.80 0.14 23.39
N ILE A 704 -26.69 0.61 22.51
CA ILE A 704 -26.69 0.27 21.07
C ILE A 704 -25.72 1.16 20.28
N ASN A 705 -25.48 2.39 20.77
CA ASN A 705 -24.56 3.33 20.15
C ASN A 705 -23.12 3.20 20.66
N LEU A 706 -22.91 2.36 21.71
CA LEU A 706 -21.61 2.05 22.32
C LEU A 706 -20.90 3.27 22.95
N ASP A 707 -21.69 4.21 23.51
CA ASP A 707 -21.15 5.40 24.18
C ASP A 707 -20.91 5.20 25.69
N GLY A 708 -21.23 4.02 26.22
CA GLY A 708 -21.06 3.65 27.63
C GLY A 708 -22.23 4.04 28.53
N GLN A 709 -23.37 4.46 27.97
CA GLN A 709 -24.60 4.75 28.69
C GLN A 709 -25.79 4.10 27.98
N VAL A 710 -26.82 3.75 28.70
CA VAL A 710 -28.10 3.30 28.11
C VAL A 710 -29.09 4.43 28.26
N ASP A 711 -29.27 5.22 27.20
CA ASP A 711 -30.06 6.43 27.26
C ASP A 711 -31.06 6.59 26.09
N GLN A 712 -31.49 7.83 25.86
CA GLN A 712 -32.49 8.16 24.84
C GLN A 712 -31.97 7.96 23.40
N ALA A 713 -30.64 8.01 23.19
CA ALA A 713 -30.04 7.77 21.88
C ALA A 713 -30.15 6.28 21.49
N ASP A 714 -29.90 5.38 22.46
CA ASP A 714 -30.02 3.93 22.26
C ASP A 714 -31.45 3.48 22.03
N LEU A 715 -32.37 4.04 22.81
CA LEU A 715 -33.81 3.80 22.60
C LEU A 715 -34.24 4.25 21.21
N GLY A 716 -33.73 5.39 20.74
CA GLY A 716 -33.94 5.88 19.39
C GLY A 716 -33.40 4.93 18.34
N ALA A 717 -32.20 4.41 18.57
CA ALA A 717 -31.54 3.43 17.69
C ALA A 717 -32.32 2.13 17.59
N LEU A 718 -32.78 1.55 18.73
CA LEU A 718 -33.62 0.36 18.75
C LEU A 718 -34.96 0.58 18.02
N LEU A 719 -35.63 1.68 18.31
CA LEU A 719 -36.93 1.97 17.69
C LEU A 719 -36.84 2.21 16.18
N SER A 720 -35.68 2.70 15.68
CA SER A 720 -35.46 2.90 14.25
C SER A 720 -35.42 1.60 13.45
N VAL A 721 -35.12 0.48 14.10
CA VAL A 721 -35.00 -0.86 13.50
C VAL A 721 -36.02 -1.86 14.05
N PHE A 722 -36.98 -1.38 14.86
CA PHE A 722 -38.00 -2.22 15.50
C PHE A 722 -38.88 -2.95 14.48
N GLY A 723 -39.12 -4.23 14.71
CA GLY A 723 -39.92 -5.10 13.84
C GLY A 723 -39.09 -5.75 12.70
N THR A 724 -37.77 -5.56 12.69
CA THR A 724 -36.87 -6.21 11.71
C THR A 724 -36.39 -7.56 12.23
N ILE A 725 -36.06 -8.45 11.28
CA ILE A 725 -35.51 -9.77 11.56
C ILE A 725 -34.16 -9.97 10.82
N VAL A 726 -33.34 -10.90 11.30
CA VAL A 726 -32.06 -11.30 10.66
C VAL A 726 -32.27 -11.53 9.16
N GLY A 727 -31.41 -10.92 8.35
CA GLY A 727 -31.46 -10.98 6.88
C GLY A 727 -32.20 -9.80 6.23
N GLN A 728 -32.81 -8.91 6.97
CA GLN A 728 -33.36 -7.64 6.44
C GLN A 728 -32.29 -6.53 6.46
N LEU A 729 -32.31 -5.67 5.45
CA LEU A 729 -31.32 -4.57 5.28
C LEU A 729 -31.27 -3.59 6.46
N SER A 730 -32.37 -3.43 7.19
CA SER A 730 -32.45 -2.54 8.34
C SER A 730 -32.21 -3.24 9.69
N TYR A 731 -31.92 -4.56 9.70
CA TYR A 731 -31.65 -5.28 10.94
C TYR A 731 -30.31 -4.83 11.55
N ASN A 732 -30.36 -4.45 12.83
CA ASN A 732 -29.17 -4.10 13.62
C ASN A 732 -29.01 -5.11 14.76
N GLY A 733 -28.01 -5.98 14.67
CA GLY A 733 -27.73 -7.01 15.67
C GLY A 733 -27.40 -6.47 17.09
N LEU A 734 -27.03 -5.19 17.24
CA LEU A 734 -26.84 -4.56 18.54
C LEU A 734 -28.19 -4.21 19.23
N ALA A 735 -29.26 -4.15 18.45
CA ALA A 735 -30.59 -3.91 18.95
C ALA A 735 -31.39 -5.22 19.26
N ASP A 736 -30.90 -6.36 18.79
CA ASP A 736 -31.37 -7.71 19.14
C ASP A 736 -30.67 -8.13 20.46
N LEU A 737 -31.24 -7.70 21.55
CA LEU A 737 -30.65 -7.80 22.89
C LEU A 737 -30.80 -9.17 23.53
N ASN A 738 -31.70 -10.00 23.02
CA ASN A 738 -31.88 -11.39 23.43
C ASN A 738 -31.26 -12.39 22.45
N ALA A 739 -30.75 -11.93 21.31
CA ALA A 739 -30.10 -12.70 20.24
C ALA A 739 -30.99 -13.79 19.63
N ASP A 740 -32.31 -13.54 19.53
CA ASP A 740 -33.26 -14.50 18.94
C ASP A 740 -33.48 -14.29 17.43
N GLY A 741 -32.81 -13.26 16.85
CA GLY A 741 -32.86 -12.94 15.43
C GLY A 741 -33.99 -12.02 15.01
N ALA A 742 -34.73 -11.44 15.95
CA ALA A 742 -35.81 -10.46 15.74
C ALA A 742 -35.63 -9.26 16.67
N ILE A 743 -35.92 -8.06 16.22
CA ILE A 743 -35.90 -6.86 17.07
C ILE A 743 -37.37 -6.52 17.43
N ASP A 744 -37.79 -6.92 18.63
CA ASP A 744 -39.18 -6.85 19.03
C ASP A 744 -39.38 -6.33 20.47
N GLN A 745 -40.56 -6.65 21.06
CA GLN A 745 -40.90 -6.23 22.41
C GLN A 745 -40.03 -6.83 23.50
N ALA A 746 -39.39 -7.99 23.24
CA ALA A 746 -38.49 -8.60 24.21
C ALA A 746 -37.20 -7.76 24.34
N ASP A 747 -36.64 -7.28 23.21
CA ASP A 747 -35.47 -6.42 23.21
C ASP A 747 -35.74 -5.05 23.83
N LEU A 748 -36.89 -4.47 23.48
CA LEU A 748 -37.33 -3.22 24.10
C LEU A 748 -37.48 -3.39 25.62
N GLY A 749 -37.97 -4.53 26.10
CA GLY A 749 -38.06 -4.86 27.51
C GLY A 749 -36.72 -4.91 28.20
N ILE A 750 -35.71 -5.54 27.57
CA ILE A 750 -34.32 -5.60 28.07
C ILE A 750 -33.72 -4.19 28.11
N MET A 751 -33.85 -3.42 27.03
CA MET A 751 -33.38 -2.03 26.99
C MET A 751 -33.95 -1.18 28.10
N LEU A 752 -35.27 -1.20 28.27
CA LEU A 752 -35.93 -0.40 29.30
C LEU A 752 -35.52 -0.81 30.73
N SER A 753 -35.16 -2.07 30.94
CA SER A 753 -34.67 -2.55 32.23
C SER A 753 -33.26 -2.01 32.56
N ALA A 754 -32.46 -1.67 31.54
CA ALA A 754 -31.10 -1.12 31.67
C ALA A 754 -31.07 0.42 31.57
N PHE A 755 -32.21 1.06 31.23
CA PHE A 755 -32.27 2.50 30.91
C PHE A 755 -31.83 3.39 32.06
N GLY A 756 -30.96 4.35 31.80
CA GLY A 756 -30.36 5.26 32.79
C GLY A 756 -29.21 4.66 33.57
N GLY A 757 -28.77 3.46 33.22
CA GLY A 757 -27.56 2.84 33.74
C GLY A 757 -26.28 3.29 32.95
N GLY A 758 -25.20 3.47 33.67
CA GLY A 758 -23.86 3.56 33.04
C GLY A 758 -23.23 2.16 32.94
N CYS A 759 -22.49 1.92 31.89
CA CYS A 759 -21.77 0.67 31.67
C CYS A 759 -20.46 0.56 32.52
#